data_ccdf8ade0caf6a1fd1462e6f1d715904
#
_entry.id   ccdf8ade0caf6a1fd1462e6f1d715904
#
_cell.length_a   1.000
_cell.length_b   1.000
_cell.length_c   1.000
_cell.angle_alpha   90.00
_cell.angle_beta   90.00
_cell.angle_gamma   90.00
#
_symmetry.space_group_name_H-M   'P 1'
#
loop_
_entity.id
_entity.type
_entity.pdbx_description
1 polymer ?
#
loop_
_entity_poly.entity_id
_entity_poly.type
_entity_poly.pdbx_seq_one_letter_code
_entity_poly.pdbx_strand_id
1 'polypeptide(L)'
;MVTPLAGSGTHAMNERSTHRPRRKVALVGAGYIADYHARALRALDDVELVGICDLARARAERFAAQHGIGGVYADLGAMLAELRPDAVHVLTPPNLHGAPCEQALQAGVDVLVEKPLCHTRAECQRVARAAEQTKRALGVSHNFLFFPAYERLVADQRAGRFGELDVVDIVWNKELGQLRGGPFGAWMLADPRNILFEVAPHCFAHAVHLVGVPDDLQVRTSDPFELPGGQRFFRRWDILAWKGSTTVRVRLSFVPGYPEHYVHLRGFNGSGHVDFEKNTYVHEEHTPHLLDIDRFANVSAGARDSLVQATGTLAGFVLAKAGLAKLGGPFELSIGRAVECFHAARSAAEVDERLAPRLAEQAVDFGERVAAQVQVPARASPSSSRAGSLPAAESSPLASPSRAGAVPASATPEVLVIGGTGVIGLSFVEKLRAAGRGVRVMARSPAKLPAALREAGVEAVAGDFTDAAAVAQALKGVRKVVHLARGFGNTWDEYLEGDVRPTERLARACLDARVERLVYASSIAIYDAGRSGRTITEDTAPVPSMLRANPYARSKVENERALLALHRERGLPLVIVRPGIVLGRGGNPMHWGVAAWPYETVVRLYGNGDHPLPIVLVDDVADALVRALDAPGAVGQSYNLAGPPCLTANDYLDAIERRAGVRLRRVPTPSSRAFGEAMLKWAIKSMGAGGAARPSFADWRGRTFASPFDCSKAQRELGWAPTESRAAIIERGIDAPVDEFFR
;
A
#
# COMPACT_ATOMS: atom_id res chain seq x y z
N MET A 1 32.84 45.09 -2.08
CA MET A 1 32.33 46.24 -1.33
C MET A 1 30.83 46.14 -1.38
N VAL A 2 30.20 45.76 -0.28
CA VAL A 2 28.75 45.66 -0.14
C VAL A 2 28.36 46.62 0.95
N THR A 3 27.57 47.61 0.60
CA THR A 3 27.05 48.63 1.50
C THR A 3 25.77 48.13 2.16
N PRO A 4 25.58 48.22 3.48
CA PRO A 4 24.33 47.91 4.13
C PRO A 4 23.42 49.14 4.16
N LEU A 5 22.16 48.99 3.74
CA LEU A 5 21.11 49.97 3.97
C LEU A 5 20.49 49.73 5.35
N ALA A 6 20.79 50.61 6.27
CA ALA A 6 20.06 50.78 7.51
C ALA A 6 18.91 51.76 7.31
N GLY A 7 17.73 51.41 7.75
CA GLY A 7 16.55 52.25 7.79
C GLY A 7 15.68 51.84 8.97
N SER A 8 15.94 52.39 10.15
CA SER A 8 15.12 52.30 11.35
C SER A 8 13.86 53.18 11.21
N GLY A 9 12.72 52.56 11.11
CA GLY A 9 11.42 53.20 11.29
C GLY A 9 10.64 52.42 12.35
N THR A 10 10.69 52.92 13.59
CA THR A 10 9.81 52.48 14.68
C THR A 10 8.40 52.96 14.41
N HIS A 11 7.57 52.15 13.78
CA HIS A 11 6.14 52.31 13.83
C HIS A 11 5.56 51.51 15.00
N ALA A 12 4.94 52.23 15.93
CA ALA A 12 4.18 51.68 17.03
C ALA A 12 3.15 50.68 16.51
N MET A 13 3.32 49.42 16.88
CA MET A 13 2.37 48.36 16.63
C MET A 13 1.10 48.64 17.46
N ASN A 14 0.07 49.05 16.77
CA ASN A 14 -1.26 49.08 17.32
C ASN A 14 -1.82 47.67 17.19
N GLU A 15 -1.63 46.84 18.22
CA GLU A 15 -2.20 45.49 18.36
C GLU A 15 -3.73 45.60 18.49
N ARG A 16 -4.40 45.63 17.35
CA ARG A 16 -5.76 45.12 17.25
C ARG A 16 -5.66 43.82 16.44
N SER A 17 -5.40 42.70 17.11
CA SER A 17 -5.63 41.38 16.61
C SER A 17 -7.13 41.23 16.29
N THR A 18 -7.53 41.57 15.08
CA THR A 18 -8.83 41.16 14.54
C THR A 18 -8.72 39.71 14.20
N HIS A 19 -9.10 38.82 15.12
CA HIS A 19 -9.32 37.42 14.84
C HIS A 19 -10.37 37.31 13.73
N ARG A 20 -9.91 37.18 12.46
CA ARG A 20 -10.79 36.78 11.38
C ARG A 20 -11.25 35.33 11.70
N PRO A 21 -12.56 35.05 11.53
CA PRO A 21 -13.00 33.67 11.69
C PRO A 21 -12.24 32.74 10.71
N ARG A 22 -11.79 31.60 11.19
CA ARG A 22 -11.10 30.61 10.36
C ARG A 22 -12.05 30.12 9.27
N ARG A 23 -11.53 29.95 8.07
CA ARG A 23 -12.27 29.37 6.95
C ARG A 23 -12.60 27.91 7.24
N LYS A 24 -13.89 27.57 7.28
CA LYS A 24 -14.36 26.21 7.52
C LYS A 24 -14.24 25.37 6.27
N VAL A 25 -13.54 24.24 6.35
CA VAL A 25 -13.33 23.32 5.22
C VAL A 25 -13.80 21.92 5.60
N ALA A 26 -14.46 21.23 4.68
CA ALA A 26 -14.82 19.83 4.84
C ALA A 26 -14.25 18.97 3.69
N LEU A 27 -14.09 17.67 3.94
CA LEU A 27 -13.58 16.71 2.96
C LEU A 27 -14.71 15.82 2.45
N VAL A 28 -14.67 15.46 1.17
CA VAL A 28 -15.58 14.50 0.52
C VAL A 28 -14.74 13.35 -0.04
N GLY A 29 -14.80 12.19 0.62
CA GLY A 29 -13.94 11.04 0.39
C GLY A 29 -12.86 10.89 1.46
N ALA A 30 -12.81 9.72 2.12
CA ALA A 30 -11.84 9.34 3.14
C ALA A 30 -10.81 8.33 2.60
N GLY A 31 -10.36 8.54 1.35
CA GLY A 31 -9.34 7.72 0.67
C GLY A 31 -7.90 8.08 1.06
N TYR A 32 -6.93 7.44 0.39
CA TYR A 32 -5.50 7.67 0.60
C TYR A 32 -5.09 9.15 0.49
N ILE A 33 -5.59 9.87 -0.52
CA ILE A 33 -5.22 11.26 -0.77
C ILE A 33 -5.78 12.23 0.29
N ALA A 34 -6.88 11.85 0.96
CA ALA A 34 -7.50 12.67 1.99
C ALA A 34 -6.56 12.96 3.18
N ASP A 35 -5.67 12.02 3.52
CA ASP A 35 -4.67 12.20 4.58
C ASP A 35 -3.72 13.37 4.25
N TYR A 36 -3.27 13.49 3.00
CA TYR A 36 -2.41 14.58 2.55
C TYR A 36 -3.14 15.93 2.59
N HIS A 37 -4.40 15.98 2.13
CA HIS A 37 -5.22 17.19 2.20
C HIS A 37 -5.51 17.60 3.64
N ALA A 38 -5.81 16.67 4.53
CA ALA A 38 -6.03 16.96 5.95
C ALA A 38 -4.78 17.54 6.62
N ARG A 39 -3.59 17.00 6.31
CA ARG A 39 -2.31 17.54 6.82
C ARG A 39 -2.00 18.90 6.22
N ALA A 40 -2.24 19.11 4.93
CA ALA A 40 -2.06 20.39 4.27
C ALA A 40 -2.96 21.47 4.87
N LEU A 41 -4.27 21.19 5.07
CA LEU A 41 -5.22 22.11 5.70
C LEU A 41 -4.81 22.49 7.13
N ARG A 42 -4.33 21.53 7.91
CA ARG A 42 -3.83 21.77 9.28
C ARG A 42 -2.53 22.57 9.32
N ALA A 43 -1.80 22.61 8.20
CA ALA A 43 -0.63 23.47 8.10
C ALA A 43 -1.00 24.94 7.95
N LEU A 44 -2.25 25.28 7.55
CA LEU A 44 -2.76 26.64 7.42
C LEU A 44 -3.36 27.12 8.75
N ASP A 45 -2.96 28.29 9.19
CA ASP A 45 -3.40 28.84 10.49
C ASP A 45 -4.80 29.46 10.44
N ASP A 46 -5.26 29.86 9.25
CA ASP A 46 -6.55 30.49 8.98
C ASP A 46 -7.64 29.55 8.49
N VAL A 47 -7.40 28.23 8.53
CA VAL A 47 -8.34 27.19 8.11
C VAL A 47 -8.72 26.30 9.30
N GLU A 48 -9.97 25.83 9.30
CA GLU A 48 -10.50 24.85 10.24
C GLU A 48 -11.12 23.67 9.48
N LEU A 49 -10.62 22.46 9.73
CA LEU A 49 -11.18 21.24 9.16
C LEU A 49 -12.35 20.75 10.02
N VAL A 50 -13.59 20.99 9.55
CA VAL A 50 -14.81 20.82 10.35
C VAL A 50 -15.56 19.52 10.08
N GLY A 51 -15.38 18.87 8.93
CA GLY A 51 -16.15 17.68 8.59
C GLY A 51 -15.52 16.79 7.52
N ILE A 52 -16.04 15.56 7.47
CA ILE A 52 -15.72 14.58 6.45
C ILE A 52 -16.98 13.80 6.04
N CYS A 53 -17.17 13.60 4.74
CA CYS A 53 -18.23 12.81 4.15
C CYS A 53 -17.65 11.63 3.37
N ASP A 54 -18.11 10.42 3.62
CA ASP A 54 -17.79 9.22 2.84
C ASP A 54 -18.97 8.25 2.89
N LEU A 55 -19.36 7.68 1.75
CA LEU A 55 -20.45 6.68 1.67
C LEU A 55 -20.23 5.50 2.63
N ALA A 56 -18.97 5.13 2.88
CA ALA A 56 -18.61 4.14 3.90
C ALA A 56 -18.39 4.82 5.25
N ARG A 57 -19.47 5.08 5.99
CA ARG A 57 -19.49 5.79 7.27
C ARG A 57 -18.37 5.34 8.23
N ALA A 58 -18.14 4.04 8.37
CA ALA A 58 -17.07 3.50 9.21
C ALA A 58 -15.65 3.92 8.76
N ARG A 59 -15.45 4.24 7.47
CA ARG A 59 -14.20 4.80 6.96
C ARG A 59 -14.05 6.26 7.37
N ALA A 60 -15.13 7.05 7.22
CA ALA A 60 -15.19 8.44 7.65
C ALA A 60 -14.96 8.57 9.17
N GLU A 61 -15.56 7.72 9.99
CA GLU A 61 -15.39 7.69 11.45
C GLU A 61 -13.93 7.42 11.86
N ARG A 62 -13.27 6.43 11.24
CA ARG A 62 -11.85 6.17 11.52
C ARG A 62 -10.94 7.33 11.11
N PHE A 63 -11.21 7.91 9.94
CA PHE A 63 -10.47 9.07 9.46
C PHE A 63 -10.68 10.28 10.38
N ALA A 64 -11.91 10.54 10.78
CA ALA A 64 -12.26 11.62 11.71
C ALA A 64 -11.56 11.47 13.07
N ALA A 65 -11.54 10.25 13.62
CA ALA A 65 -10.82 9.95 14.86
C ALA A 65 -9.30 10.20 14.73
N GLN A 66 -8.70 9.77 13.60
CA GLN A 66 -7.27 9.98 13.33
C GLN A 66 -6.91 11.47 13.22
N HIS A 67 -7.79 12.25 12.62
CA HIS A 67 -7.58 13.67 12.35
C HIS A 67 -8.37 14.60 13.28
N GLY A 68 -9.00 14.13 14.36
CA GLY A 68 -9.76 14.95 15.33
C GLY A 68 -10.82 15.83 14.65
N ILE A 69 -11.57 15.27 13.68
CA ILE A 69 -12.65 15.96 12.95
C ILE A 69 -13.97 15.65 13.65
N GLY A 70 -14.74 16.71 14.00
CA GLY A 70 -15.99 16.53 14.76
C GLY A 70 -17.17 16.07 13.89
N GLY A 71 -17.27 16.54 12.66
CA GLY A 71 -18.38 16.25 11.75
C GLY A 71 -18.16 15.00 10.89
N VAL A 72 -19.03 13.98 10.98
CA VAL A 72 -18.94 12.75 10.19
C VAL A 72 -20.26 12.46 9.49
N TYR A 73 -20.22 12.40 8.16
CA TYR A 73 -21.41 12.28 7.32
C TYR A 73 -21.28 11.15 6.29
N ALA A 74 -22.42 10.57 5.94
CA ALA A 74 -22.53 9.65 4.80
C ALA A 74 -23.21 10.30 3.58
N ASP A 75 -23.81 11.47 3.78
CA ASP A 75 -24.50 12.26 2.76
C ASP A 75 -23.90 13.68 2.69
N LEU A 76 -23.57 14.10 1.47
CA LEU A 76 -22.96 15.41 1.25
C LEU A 76 -23.96 16.55 1.50
N GLY A 77 -25.22 16.37 1.10
CA GLY A 77 -26.26 17.42 1.29
C GLY A 77 -26.49 17.71 2.76
N ALA A 78 -26.55 16.67 3.60
CA ALA A 78 -26.67 16.82 5.05
C ALA A 78 -25.44 17.55 5.64
N MET A 79 -24.22 17.19 5.20
CA MET A 79 -22.98 17.87 5.64
C MET A 79 -22.97 19.36 5.27
N LEU A 80 -23.35 19.70 4.04
CA LEU A 80 -23.39 21.10 3.57
C LEU A 80 -24.43 21.92 4.32
N ALA A 81 -25.61 21.34 4.58
CA ALA A 81 -26.70 22.03 5.28
C ALA A 81 -26.36 22.30 6.77
N GLU A 82 -25.74 21.34 7.44
CA GLU A 82 -25.46 21.38 8.87
C GLU A 82 -24.18 22.18 9.18
N LEU A 83 -23.06 21.89 8.51
CA LEU A 83 -21.77 22.52 8.80
C LEU A 83 -21.61 23.88 8.12
N ARG A 84 -22.27 24.10 6.98
CA ARG A 84 -22.14 25.28 6.12
C ARG A 84 -20.66 25.65 5.92
N PRO A 85 -19.84 24.75 5.35
CA PRO A 85 -18.44 25.02 5.13
C PRO A 85 -18.24 26.13 4.09
N ASP A 86 -17.15 26.86 4.20
CA ASP A 86 -16.75 27.86 3.19
C ASP A 86 -16.18 27.20 1.94
N ALA A 87 -15.56 26.01 2.12
CA ALA A 87 -15.02 25.23 1.02
C ALA A 87 -15.10 23.73 1.31
N VAL A 88 -15.13 22.93 0.23
CA VAL A 88 -14.97 21.46 0.31
C VAL A 88 -13.82 21.00 -0.58
N HIS A 89 -13.11 19.96 -0.12
CA HIS A 89 -12.18 19.22 -0.97
C HIS A 89 -12.83 17.93 -1.43
N VAL A 90 -13.00 17.75 -2.75
CA VAL A 90 -13.56 16.54 -3.35
C VAL A 90 -12.42 15.58 -3.70
N LEU A 91 -12.35 14.44 -3.00
CA LEU A 91 -11.24 13.49 -2.97
C LEU A 91 -11.72 12.06 -3.27
N THR A 92 -12.81 11.95 -4.01
CA THR A 92 -13.41 10.70 -4.47
C THR A 92 -12.65 10.15 -5.69
N PRO A 93 -12.94 8.94 -6.18
CA PRO A 93 -12.42 8.49 -7.47
C PRO A 93 -12.84 9.40 -8.64
N PRO A 94 -12.02 9.52 -9.71
CA PRO A 94 -12.24 10.47 -10.82
C PRO A 94 -13.62 10.45 -11.45
N ASN A 95 -14.18 9.27 -11.63
CA ASN A 95 -15.52 9.07 -12.20
C ASN A 95 -16.68 9.51 -11.28
N LEU A 96 -16.37 9.93 -10.06
CA LEU A 96 -17.35 10.37 -9.06
C LEU A 96 -17.15 11.85 -8.66
N HIS A 97 -16.32 12.61 -9.38
CA HIS A 97 -16.02 14.01 -9.04
C HIS A 97 -17.16 14.98 -9.38
N GLY A 98 -17.80 14.80 -10.54
CA GLY A 98 -18.73 15.78 -11.10
C GLY A 98 -19.89 16.13 -10.18
N ALA A 99 -20.64 15.14 -9.73
CA ALA A 99 -21.83 15.35 -8.91
C ALA A 99 -21.57 16.04 -7.57
N PRO A 100 -20.58 15.63 -6.75
CA PRO A 100 -20.21 16.34 -5.52
C PRO A 100 -19.77 17.81 -5.77
N CYS A 101 -19.02 18.04 -6.85
CA CYS A 101 -18.59 19.38 -7.20
C CYS A 101 -19.79 20.27 -7.54
N GLU A 102 -20.69 19.81 -8.41
CA GLU A 102 -21.91 20.56 -8.79
C GLU A 102 -22.80 20.84 -7.56
N GLN A 103 -23.00 19.85 -6.70
CA GLN A 103 -23.81 19.97 -5.49
C GLN A 103 -23.22 21.01 -4.52
N ALA A 104 -21.92 21.00 -4.29
CA ALA A 104 -21.26 21.96 -3.41
C ALA A 104 -21.30 23.38 -3.97
N LEU A 105 -21.01 23.55 -5.27
CA LEU A 105 -21.08 24.86 -5.94
C LEU A 105 -22.49 25.44 -5.90
N GLN A 106 -23.52 24.63 -6.15
CA GLN A 106 -24.93 25.04 -6.06
C GLN A 106 -25.34 25.43 -4.63
N ALA A 107 -24.74 24.78 -3.63
CA ALA A 107 -24.92 25.15 -2.23
C ALA A 107 -24.16 26.45 -1.82
N GLY A 108 -23.45 27.08 -2.77
CA GLY A 108 -22.68 28.30 -2.51
C GLY A 108 -21.34 28.08 -1.81
N VAL A 109 -20.74 26.89 -1.97
CA VAL A 109 -19.48 26.48 -1.34
C VAL A 109 -18.37 26.41 -2.38
N ASP A 110 -17.17 26.91 -2.05
CA ASP A 110 -16.00 26.79 -2.93
C ASP A 110 -15.50 25.36 -2.98
N VAL A 111 -14.93 24.95 -4.13
CA VAL A 111 -14.52 23.55 -4.35
C VAL A 111 -13.07 23.47 -4.80
N LEU A 112 -12.26 22.67 -4.08
CA LEU A 112 -11.01 22.12 -4.58
C LEU A 112 -11.21 20.63 -4.83
N VAL A 113 -11.03 20.18 -6.08
CA VAL A 113 -11.20 18.78 -6.46
C VAL A 113 -9.86 18.17 -6.84
N GLU A 114 -9.65 16.89 -6.50
CA GLU A 114 -8.50 16.14 -6.99
C GLU A 114 -8.55 15.97 -8.52
N LYS A 115 -7.36 15.85 -9.11
CA LYS A 115 -7.24 15.61 -10.56
C LYS A 115 -7.79 14.21 -10.96
N PRO A 116 -8.32 14.08 -12.16
CA PRO A 116 -8.79 15.11 -13.09
C PRO A 116 -10.05 15.79 -12.56
N LEU A 117 -10.42 16.93 -13.08
CA LEU A 117 -11.69 17.58 -12.71
C LEU A 117 -12.88 16.61 -12.82
N CYS A 118 -13.01 15.97 -13.98
CA CYS A 118 -13.91 14.88 -14.28
C CYS A 118 -13.26 13.93 -15.29
N HIS A 119 -13.90 12.84 -15.66
CA HIS A 119 -13.31 11.91 -16.62
C HIS A 119 -13.74 12.18 -18.08
N THR A 120 -14.62 13.16 -18.31
CA THR A 120 -14.99 13.63 -19.64
C THR A 120 -14.94 15.16 -19.72
N ARG A 121 -14.58 15.67 -20.90
CA ARG A 121 -14.59 17.11 -21.19
C ARG A 121 -15.96 17.72 -20.97
N ALA A 122 -17.01 17.03 -21.41
CA ALA A 122 -18.39 17.50 -21.25
C ALA A 122 -18.78 17.69 -19.77
N GLU A 123 -18.35 16.78 -18.89
CA GLU A 123 -18.55 16.94 -17.44
C GLU A 123 -17.70 18.09 -16.88
N CYS A 124 -16.44 18.22 -17.29
CA CYS A 124 -15.59 19.36 -16.89
C CYS A 124 -16.27 20.70 -17.21
N GLN A 125 -16.81 20.85 -18.41
CA GLN A 125 -17.53 22.04 -18.82
C GLN A 125 -18.81 22.28 -18.02
N ARG A 126 -19.50 21.23 -17.62
CA ARG A 126 -20.71 21.33 -16.80
C ARG A 126 -20.39 21.85 -15.39
N VAL A 127 -19.37 21.27 -14.75
CA VAL A 127 -18.89 21.70 -13.44
C VAL A 127 -18.32 23.13 -13.49
N ALA A 128 -17.54 23.47 -14.53
CA ALA A 128 -17.01 24.82 -14.72
C ALA A 128 -18.13 25.86 -14.86
N ARG A 129 -19.16 25.57 -15.66
CA ARG A 129 -20.35 26.45 -15.78
C ARG A 129 -21.08 26.61 -14.45
N ALA A 130 -21.19 25.57 -13.64
CA ALA A 130 -21.80 25.67 -12.32
C ALA A 130 -21.00 26.64 -11.41
N ALA A 131 -19.67 26.58 -11.46
CA ALA A 131 -18.80 27.51 -10.72
C ALA A 131 -18.99 28.97 -11.18
N GLU A 132 -19.05 29.20 -12.50
CA GLU A 132 -19.30 30.53 -13.08
C GLU A 132 -20.67 31.10 -12.67
N GLN A 133 -21.73 30.30 -12.78
CA GLN A 133 -23.10 30.69 -12.43
C GLN A 133 -23.25 31.02 -10.95
N THR A 134 -22.59 30.26 -10.07
CA THR A 134 -22.65 30.48 -8.62
C THR A 134 -21.60 31.48 -8.13
N LYS A 135 -20.68 31.90 -9.00
CA LYS A 135 -19.54 32.77 -8.68
C LYS A 135 -18.67 32.22 -7.54
N ARG A 136 -18.54 30.88 -7.48
CA ARG A 136 -17.73 30.18 -6.49
C ARG A 136 -16.37 29.79 -7.07
N ALA A 137 -15.36 29.76 -6.21
CA ALA A 137 -14.04 29.30 -6.58
C ALA A 137 -14.07 27.78 -6.84
N LEU A 138 -13.56 27.38 -8.02
CA LEU A 138 -13.32 26.01 -8.38
C LEU A 138 -11.85 25.85 -8.71
N GLY A 139 -11.15 24.98 -7.99
CA GLY A 139 -9.77 24.62 -8.23
C GLY A 139 -9.61 23.12 -8.47
N VAL A 140 -8.63 22.74 -9.30
CA VAL A 140 -8.28 21.34 -9.55
C VAL A 140 -6.85 21.09 -9.11
N SER A 141 -6.64 20.12 -8.22
CA SER A 141 -5.36 19.83 -7.57
C SER A 141 -4.42 19.06 -8.52
N HIS A 142 -3.83 19.74 -9.50
CA HIS A 142 -2.72 19.24 -10.28
C HIS A 142 -1.41 19.43 -9.51
N ASN A 143 -1.25 18.72 -8.39
CA ASN A 143 -0.19 18.91 -7.40
C ASN A 143 1.24 18.94 -7.99
N PHE A 144 1.56 18.17 -9.02
CA PHE A 144 2.90 18.16 -9.62
C PHE A 144 3.26 19.47 -10.33
N LEU A 145 2.29 20.34 -10.67
CA LEU A 145 2.57 21.70 -11.15
C LEU A 145 3.08 22.64 -10.03
N PHE A 146 2.90 22.24 -8.76
CA PHE A 146 3.39 22.93 -7.57
C PHE A 146 4.64 22.29 -6.97
N PHE A 147 5.25 21.35 -7.72
CA PHE A 147 6.47 20.71 -7.26
C PHE A 147 7.65 21.70 -7.34
N PRO A 148 8.46 21.84 -6.27
CA PRO A 148 9.48 22.89 -6.23
C PRO A 148 10.47 22.90 -7.41
N ALA A 149 10.87 21.71 -7.86
CA ALA A 149 11.75 21.55 -9.01
C ALA A 149 11.06 21.97 -10.33
N TYR A 150 9.77 21.67 -10.48
CA TYR A 150 8.99 22.02 -11.66
C TYR A 150 8.72 23.54 -11.74
N GLU A 151 8.44 24.19 -10.61
CA GLU A 151 8.26 25.65 -10.57
C GLU A 151 9.52 26.38 -11.07
N ARG A 152 10.72 25.86 -10.78
CA ARG A 152 11.98 26.42 -11.31
C ARG A 152 12.08 26.26 -12.83
N LEU A 153 11.75 25.06 -13.35
CA LEU A 153 11.72 24.82 -14.78
C LEU A 153 10.82 25.83 -15.51
N VAL A 154 9.60 26.03 -14.99
CA VAL A 154 8.63 26.96 -15.56
C VAL A 154 9.13 28.41 -15.45
N ALA A 155 9.77 28.80 -14.34
CA ALA A 155 10.35 30.11 -14.17
C ALA A 155 11.45 30.37 -15.22
N ASP A 156 12.32 29.42 -15.48
CA ASP A 156 13.38 29.53 -16.49
C ASP A 156 12.82 29.52 -17.91
N GLN A 157 11.78 28.72 -18.18
CA GLN A 157 11.06 28.77 -19.47
C GLN A 157 10.43 30.16 -19.71
N ARG A 158 9.74 30.69 -18.72
CA ARG A 158 9.12 32.03 -18.81
C ARG A 158 10.14 33.16 -18.95
N ALA A 159 11.32 32.97 -18.36
CA ALA A 159 12.45 33.88 -18.52
C ALA A 159 13.11 33.78 -19.89
N GLY A 160 12.66 32.86 -20.78
CA GLY A 160 13.18 32.69 -22.13
C GLY A 160 14.54 31.99 -22.20
N ARG A 161 15.03 31.36 -21.11
CA ARG A 161 16.34 30.73 -21.05
C ARG A 161 16.53 29.63 -22.11
N PHE A 162 15.47 28.89 -22.41
CA PHE A 162 15.53 27.80 -23.40
C PHE A 162 15.34 28.25 -24.84
N GLY A 163 14.90 29.52 -25.06
CA GLY A 163 14.46 29.97 -26.36
C GLY A 163 13.18 29.28 -26.82
N GLU A 164 12.97 29.18 -28.14
CA GLU A 164 11.85 28.44 -28.71
C GLU A 164 12.01 26.95 -28.38
N LEU A 165 10.92 26.31 -27.90
CA LEU A 165 10.95 24.91 -27.54
C LEU A 165 10.86 24.02 -28.79
N ASP A 166 11.74 23.04 -28.87
CA ASP A 166 11.75 22.00 -29.90
C ASP A 166 11.09 20.69 -29.39
N VAL A 167 11.45 20.27 -28.18
CA VAL A 167 10.96 19.01 -27.60
C VAL A 167 10.56 19.18 -26.15
N VAL A 168 9.43 18.55 -25.78
CA VAL A 168 8.97 18.33 -24.41
C VAL A 168 8.80 16.83 -24.21
N ASP A 169 9.68 16.22 -23.40
CA ASP A 169 9.61 14.80 -23.02
C ASP A 169 9.03 14.68 -21.61
N ILE A 170 7.96 13.90 -21.44
CA ILE A 170 7.28 13.64 -20.19
C ILE A 170 7.22 12.12 -19.97
N VAL A 171 7.81 11.64 -18.91
CA VAL A 171 7.92 10.21 -18.62
C VAL A 171 7.35 9.88 -17.26
N TRP A 172 6.51 8.84 -17.23
CA TRP A 172 5.99 8.20 -16.03
C TRP A 172 6.22 6.70 -16.12
N ASN A 173 7.31 6.23 -15.55
CA ASN A 173 7.67 4.81 -15.48
C ASN A 173 7.57 4.37 -14.02
N LYS A 174 6.39 3.97 -13.58
CA LYS A 174 6.14 3.49 -12.22
C LYS A 174 5.20 2.31 -12.27
N GLU A 175 5.58 1.25 -11.62
CA GLU A 175 4.68 0.11 -11.49
C GLU A 175 3.36 0.50 -10.83
N LEU A 176 2.30 -0.10 -11.34
CA LEU A 176 0.96 0.01 -10.77
C LEU A 176 0.71 -1.20 -9.85
N GLY A 177 0.80 -0.99 -8.54
CA GLY A 177 0.67 -2.07 -7.55
C GLY A 177 -0.66 -2.85 -7.64
N GLN A 178 -1.72 -2.23 -8.15
CA GLN A 178 -3.00 -2.88 -8.40
C GLN A 178 -2.93 -3.99 -9.46
N LEU A 179 -1.96 -3.94 -10.37
CA LEU A 179 -1.77 -5.01 -11.36
C LEU A 179 -1.27 -6.31 -10.72
N ARG A 180 -0.69 -6.28 -9.53
CA ARG A 180 -0.19 -7.43 -8.78
C ARG A 180 -1.21 -8.04 -7.82
N GLY A 181 -1.75 -7.20 -6.94
CA GLY A 181 -2.53 -7.66 -5.79
C GLY A 181 -3.99 -7.22 -5.80
N GLY A 182 -4.46 -6.59 -6.88
CA GLY A 182 -5.79 -5.99 -6.93
C GLY A 182 -5.94 -4.76 -6.02
N PRO A 183 -7.17 -4.34 -5.78
CA PRO A 183 -8.42 -4.93 -6.25
C PRO A 183 -8.61 -4.75 -7.77
N PHE A 184 -8.79 -5.84 -8.49
CA PHE A 184 -8.96 -5.81 -9.96
C PHE A 184 -10.29 -5.22 -10.40
N GLY A 185 -11.24 -5.08 -9.50
CA GLY A 185 -12.49 -4.33 -9.71
C GLY A 185 -12.35 -2.82 -9.55
N ALA A 186 -11.13 -2.28 -9.37
CA ALA A 186 -10.90 -0.85 -9.33
C ALA A 186 -11.30 -0.19 -10.66
N TRP A 187 -11.91 1.00 -10.59
CA TRP A 187 -12.38 1.73 -11.77
C TRP A 187 -11.31 1.87 -12.86
N MET A 188 -10.07 2.16 -12.48
CA MET A 188 -8.94 2.35 -13.40
C MET A 188 -8.59 1.08 -14.22
N LEU A 189 -9.00 -0.10 -13.76
CA LEU A 189 -8.75 -1.38 -14.42
C LEU A 189 -9.98 -1.92 -15.17
N ALA A 190 -11.14 -1.29 -15.05
CA ALA A 190 -12.39 -1.71 -15.70
C ALA A 190 -12.35 -1.54 -17.23
N ASP A 191 -11.64 -0.52 -17.71
CA ASP A 191 -11.32 -0.27 -19.12
C ASP A 191 -9.84 0.16 -19.19
N PRO A 192 -9.03 -0.37 -20.12
CA PRO A 192 -7.61 0.00 -20.22
C PRO A 192 -7.37 1.48 -20.47
N ARG A 193 -8.37 2.22 -20.99
CA ARG A 193 -8.27 3.67 -21.23
C ARG A 193 -8.49 4.50 -19.96
N ASN A 194 -9.06 3.93 -18.89
CA ASN A 194 -9.30 4.67 -17.64
C ASN A 194 -8.01 5.13 -16.97
N ILE A 195 -6.88 4.46 -17.25
CA ILE A 195 -5.56 4.88 -16.76
C ILE A 195 -5.16 6.26 -17.26
N LEU A 196 -5.70 6.68 -18.42
CA LEU A 196 -5.50 8.01 -18.99
C LEU A 196 -6.18 9.12 -18.17
N PHE A 197 -7.12 8.75 -17.29
CA PHE A 197 -7.83 9.65 -16.39
C PHE A 197 -7.47 9.43 -14.92
N GLU A 198 -6.68 8.39 -14.63
CA GLU A 198 -6.18 8.14 -13.26
C GLU A 198 -4.75 8.63 -13.08
N VAL A 199 -3.83 8.21 -13.94
CA VAL A 199 -2.38 8.52 -13.83
C VAL A 199 -1.96 9.58 -14.84
N ALA A 200 -2.34 9.44 -16.10
CA ALA A 200 -1.89 10.34 -17.16
C ALA A 200 -2.31 11.82 -17.02
N PRO A 201 -3.34 12.22 -16.22
CA PRO A 201 -3.63 13.63 -16.03
C PRO A 201 -2.46 14.44 -15.48
N HIS A 202 -1.55 13.83 -14.72
CA HIS A 202 -0.32 14.49 -14.29
C HIS A 202 0.56 14.86 -15.49
N CYS A 203 0.75 13.92 -16.42
CA CYS A 203 1.56 14.13 -17.63
C CYS A 203 0.88 15.11 -18.61
N PHE A 204 -0.43 14.96 -18.78
CA PHE A 204 -1.20 15.86 -19.69
C PHE A 204 -1.25 17.28 -19.16
N ALA A 205 -1.36 17.47 -17.83
CA ALA A 205 -1.30 18.80 -17.22
C ALA A 205 0.07 19.46 -17.44
N HIS A 206 1.19 18.71 -17.37
CA HIS A 206 2.50 19.25 -17.72
C HIS A 206 2.56 19.69 -19.19
N ALA A 207 2.11 18.85 -20.11
CA ALA A 207 2.11 19.19 -21.54
C ALA A 207 1.29 20.45 -21.82
N VAL A 208 0.04 20.48 -21.33
CA VAL A 208 -0.86 21.62 -21.53
C VAL A 208 -0.32 22.90 -20.88
N HIS A 209 0.26 22.79 -19.69
CA HIS A 209 0.82 23.95 -18.98
C HIS A 209 2.06 24.54 -19.67
N LEU A 210 2.88 23.68 -20.30
CA LEU A 210 4.14 24.10 -20.94
C LEU A 210 3.94 24.63 -22.38
N VAL A 211 3.07 23.99 -23.17
CA VAL A 211 2.93 24.29 -24.61
C VAL A 211 1.48 24.48 -25.07
N GLY A 212 0.49 24.25 -24.20
CA GLY A 212 -0.92 24.25 -24.54
C GLY A 212 -1.42 22.92 -25.09
N VAL A 213 -2.68 22.87 -25.52
CA VAL A 213 -3.28 21.66 -26.09
C VAL A 213 -2.60 21.33 -27.42
N PRO A 214 -2.09 20.09 -27.63
CA PRO A 214 -1.49 19.68 -28.88
C PRO A 214 -2.47 19.78 -30.05
N ASP A 215 -1.93 20.13 -31.24
CA ASP A 215 -2.73 20.28 -32.46
C ASP A 215 -3.03 18.88 -33.05
N ASP A 216 -2.05 17.97 -33.03
CA ASP A 216 -2.15 16.60 -33.52
C ASP A 216 -1.45 15.62 -32.57
N LEU A 217 -1.80 14.33 -32.66
CA LEU A 217 -1.19 13.29 -31.85
C LEU A 217 -1.28 11.90 -32.48
N GLN A 218 -0.35 11.03 -32.08
CA GLN A 218 -0.32 9.60 -32.41
C GLN A 218 -0.11 8.79 -31.14
N VAL A 219 -0.77 7.64 -31.05
CA VAL A 219 -0.72 6.77 -29.86
C VAL A 219 -0.32 5.36 -30.25
N ARG A 220 0.61 4.81 -29.49
CA ARG A 220 0.97 3.39 -29.55
C ARG A 220 0.84 2.78 -28.17
N THR A 221 0.08 1.70 -28.05
CA THR A 221 0.04 0.85 -26.86
C THR A 221 0.79 -0.44 -27.10
N SER A 222 1.43 -0.97 -26.06
CA SER A 222 2.15 -2.24 -26.13
C SER A 222 2.12 -2.96 -24.79
N ASP A 223 2.66 -4.18 -24.75
CA ASP A 223 2.73 -5.00 -23.57
C ASP A 223 1.35 -5.24 -22.93
N PRO A 224 0.42 -5.89 -23.69
CA PRO A 224 -0.91 -6.19 -23.18
C PRO A 224 -0.82 -7.18 -22.02
N PHE A 225 -1.54 -6.90 -20.94
CA PHE A 225 -1.61 -7.71 -19.75
C PHE A 225 -3.07 -8.10 -19.50
N GLU A 226 -3.33 -9.40 -19.29
CA GLU A 226 -4.67 -9.90 -19.03
C GLU A 226 -4.90 -9.93 -17.51
N LEU A 227 -5.95 -9.24 -17.07
CA LEU A 227 -6.35 -9.19 -15.67
C LEU A 227 -7.22 -10.40 -15.29
N PRO A 228 -7.23 -10.82 -14.02
CA PRO A 228 -8.18 -11.79 -13.52
C PRO A 228 -9.63 -11.34 -13.83
N GLY A 229 -10.34 -12.09 -14.67
CA GLY A 229 -11.66 -11.71 -15.19
C GLY A 229 -11.67 -11.38 -16.69
N GLY A 230 -10.54 -11.53 -17.38
CA GLY A 230 -10.43 -11.45 -18.83
C GLY A 230 -10.41 -10.02 -19.39
N GLN A 231 -10.28 -9.00 -18.53
CA GLN A 231 -10.04 -7.65 -19.01
C GLN A 231 -8.56 -7.51 -19.45
N ARG A 232 -8.36 -6.78 -20.55
CA ARG A 232 -7.02 -6.47 -21.05
C ARG A 232 -6.60 -5.10 -20.54
N PHE A 233 -5.34 -4.98 -20.08
CA PHE A 233 -4.70 -3.72 -19.70
C PHE A 233 -3.43 -3.54 -20.54
N PHE A 234 -3.10 -2.30 -20.94
CA PHE A 234 -1.83 -2.02 -21.65
C PHE A 234 -0.84 -1.43 -20.65
N ARG A 235 0.29 -2.13 -20.45
CA ARG A 235 1.30 -1.67 -19.48
C ARG A 235 2.21 -0.57 -20.02
N ARG A 236 2.20 -0.31 -21.35
CA ARG A 236 3.02 0.73 -21.97
C ARG A 236 2.21 1.57 -22.95
N TRP A 237 2.40 2.89 -22.86
CA TRP A 237 1.77 3.89 -23.69
C TRP A 237 2.84 4.85 -24.18
N ASP A 238 3.00 4.98 -25.50
CA ASP A 238 3.84 5.95 -26.16
C ASP A 238 2.92 6.91 -26.93
N ILE A 239 2.91 8.18 -26.53
CA ILE A 239 2.08 9.24 -27.11
C ILE A 239 3.02 10.26 -27.71
N LEU A 240 2.91 10.49 -29.02
CA LEU A 240 3.64 11.51 -29.75
C LEU A 240 2.64 12.57 -30.18
N ALA A 241 2.88 13.83 -29.81
CA ALA A 241 1.98 14.93 -30.10
C ALA A 241 2.78 16.16 -30.58
N TRP A 242 2.10 17.08 -31.25
CA TRP A 242 2.72 18.28 -31.80
C TRP A 242 1.92 19.52 -31.43
N LYS A 243 2.65 20.59 -31.10
CA LYS A 243 2.09 21.94 -30.91
C LYS A 243 2.92 22.93 -31.75
N GLY A 244 2.40 23.32 -32.92
CA GLY A 244 3.20 24.05 -33.89
C GLY A 244 4.45 23.26 -34.27
N SER A 245 5.64 23.85 -34.06
CA SER A 245 6.95 23.23 -34.26
C SER A 245 7.40 22.32 -33.12
N THR A 246 6.80 22.45 -31.94
CA THR A 246 7.21 21.72 -30.73
C THR A 246 6.68 20.30 -30.72
N THR A 247 7.57 19.31 -30.59
CA THR A 247 7.22 17.91 -30.37
C THR A 247 7.03 17.62 -28.89
N VAL A 248 5.89 17.02 -28.54
CA VAL A 248 5.57 16.56 -27.17
C VAL A 248 5.55 15.04 -27.15
N ARG A 249 6.35 14.45 -26.29
CA ARG A 249 6.38 12.99 -26.10
C ARG A 249 5.92 12.67 -24.69
N VAL A 250 4.89 11.83 -24.56
CA VAL A 250 4.44 11.32 -23.26
C VAL A 250 4.59 9.82 -23.26
N ARG A 251 5.37 9.30 -22.32
CA ARG A 251 5.55 7.87 -22.10
C ARG A 251 5.01 7.46 -20.74
N LEU A 252 4.13 6.47 -20.73
CA LEU A 252 3.66 5.83 -19.50
C LEU A 252 4.08 4.37 -19.52
N SER A 253 4.70 3.89 -18.45
CA SER A 253 5.02 2.48 -18.26
C SER A 253 4.64 2.04 -16.84
N PHE A 254 3.87 0.96 -16.78
CA PHE A 254 3.40 0.34 -15.54
C PHE A 254 4.08 -1.02 -15.29
N VAL A 255 5.16 -1.26 -16.02
CA VAL A 255 6.00 -2.45 -15.90
C VAL A 255 6.88 -2.32 -14.66
N PRO A 256 7.10 -3.41 -13.89
CA PRO A 256 8.09 -3.41 -12.81
C PRO A 256 9.46 -2.92 -13.28
N GLY A 257 10.08 -2.06 -12.50
CA GLY A 257 11.40 -1.50 -12.84
C GLY A 257 11.80 -0.35 -11.92
N TYR A 258 12.92 0.28 -12.24
CA TYR A 258 13.35 1.48 -11.53
C TYR A 258 12.36 2.61 -11.80
N PRO A 259 11.79 3.27 -10.77
CA PRO A 259 10.81 4.32 -10.96
C PRO A 259 11.46 5.57 -11.57
N GLU A 260 10.81 6.10 -12.61
CA GLU A 260 11.19 7.35 -13.26
C GLU A 260 9.93 8.20 -13.44
N HIS A 261 10.02 9.44 -13.03
CA HIS A 261 9.04 10.46 -13.35
C HIS A 261 9.78 11.76 -13.60
N TYR A 262 9.78 12.21 -14.83
CA TYR A 262 10.50 13.42 -15.21
C TYR A 262 9.81 14.21 -16.32
N VAL A 263 10.16 15.50 -16.38
CA VAL A 263 9.86 16.41 -17.49
C VAL A 263 11.19 16.97 -18.00
N HIS A 264 11.44 16.84 -19.30
CA HIS A 264 12.60 17.40 -19.94
C HIS A 264 12.16 18.35 -21.06
N LEU A 265 12.69 19.56 -21.05
CA LEU A 265 12.53 20.56 -22.10
C LEU A 265 13.83 20.70 -22.86
N ARG A 266 13.74 20.71 -24.19
CA ARG A 266 14.82 21.13 -25.06
C ARG A 266 14.35 22.29 -25.93
N GLY A 267 15.07 23.37 -25.89
CA GLY A 267 14.85 24.53 -26.75
C GLY A 267 16.10 24.90 -27.51
N PHE A 268 16.03 26.02 -28.20
CA PHE A 268 17.10 26.49 -29.11
C PHE A 268 18.37 26.92 -28.34
N ASN A 269 18.21 27.49 -27.13
CA ASN A 269 19.31 28.05 -26.35
C ASN A 269 19.76 27.16 -25.17
N GLY A 270 18.97 26.15 -24.80
CA GLY A 270 19.30 25.33 -23.67
C GLY A 270 18.28 24.22 -23.42
N SER A 271 18.49 23.51 -22.33
CA SER A 271 17.62 22.44 -21.87
C SER A 271 17.37 22.51 -20.37
N GLY A 272 16.22 21.98 -19.95
CA GLY A 272 15.86 21.86 -18.52
C GLY A 272 15.32 20.47 -18.23
N HIS A 273 15.74 19.86 -17.12
CA HIS A 273 15.31 18.54 -16.70
C HIS A 273 14.85 18.56 -15.24
N VAL A 274 13.61 18.17 -15.01
CA VAL A 274 13.05 17.94 -13.67
C VAL A 274 12.89 16.45 -13.45
N ASP A 275 13.51 15.91 -12.39
CA ASP A 275 13.29 14.55 -11.91
C ASP A 275 12.46 14.63 -10.60
N PHE A 276 11.19 14.18 -10.66
CA PHE A 276 10.26 14.22 -9.53
C PHE A 276 10.58 13.18 -8.46
N GLU A 277 11.23 12.06 -8.83
CA GLU A 277 11.62 11.04 -7.85
C GLU A 277 12.79 11.50 -6.97
N LYS A 278 13.69 12.27 -7.56
CA LYS A 278 14.85 12.83 -6.85
C LYS A 278 14.61 14.24 -6.32
N ASN A 279 13.52 14.89 -6.75
CA ASN A 279 13.23 16.31 -6.48
C ASN A 279 14.40 17.20 -6.92
N THR A 280 14.84 17.03 -8.15
CA THR A 280 15.94 17.81 -8.71
C THR A 280 15.54 18.50 -10.00
N TYR A 281 16.06 19.69 -10.19
CA TYR A 281 15.99 20.45 -11.42
C TYR A 281 17.41 20.81 -11.85
N VAL A 282 17.75 20.47 -13.09
CA VAL A 282 19.04 20.80 -13.73
C VAL A 282 18.73 21.50 -15.05
N HIS A 283 19.42 22.59 -15.32
CA HIS A 283 19.36 23.25 -16.61
C HIS A 283 20.77 23.35 -17.21
N GLU A 284 20.81 23.34 -18.53
CA GLU A 284 22.00 23.53 -19.34
C GLU A 284 21.71 24.62 -20.36
N GLU A 285 22.67 25.54 -20.54
CA GLU A 285 22.57 26.59 -21.53
C GLU A 285 23.93 26.86 -22.17
N HIS A 286 23.93 27.38 -23.38
CA HIS A 286 25.18 27.76 -24.05
C HIS A 286 25.82 28.93 -23.30
N THR A 287 27.09 28.77 -22.92
CA THR A 287 27.89 29.84 -22.40
C THR A 287 28.66 30.57 -23.50
N PRO A 288 29.18 31.79 -23.28
CA PRO A 288 29.99 32.49 -24.28
C PRO A 288 31.43 31.91 -24.43
N HIS A 289 31.68 30.76 -23.84
CA HIS A 289 33.01 30.12 -23.83
C HIS A 289 33.15 29.05 -24.91
N LEU A 290 34.40 28.57 -25.09
CA LEU A 290 34.69 27.44 -26.01
C LEU A 290 34.03 26.17 -25.47
N LEU A 291 33.72 25.25 -26.39
CA LEU A 291 32.91 24.04 -26.15
C LEU A 291 33.34 23.23 -24.90
N ASP A 292 34.65 23.05 -24.70
CA ASP A 292 35.14 22.24 -23.56
C ASP A 292 34.96 22.96 -22.23
N ILE A 293 35.08 24.30 -22.20
CA ILE A 293 34.81 25.13 -21.03
C ILE A 293 33.29 25.16 -20.76
N ASP A 294 32.49 25.25 -21.81
CA ASP A 294 31.03 25.19 -21.76
C ASP A 294 30.56 23.90 -21.13
N ARG A 295 31.07 22.75 -21.62
CA ARG A 295 30.79 21.42 -21.03
C ARG A 295 31.16 21.33 -19.55
N PHE A 296 32.37 21.80 -19.19
CA PHE A 296 32.81 21.81 -17.81
C PHE A 296 31.90 22.69 -16.92
N ALA A 297 31.52 23.86 -17.42
CA ALA A 297 30.67 24.81 -16.70
C ALA A 297 29.27 24.21 -16.43
N ASN A 298 28.63 23.64 -17.45
CA ASN A 298 27.30 23.02 -17.34
C ASN A 298 27.32 21.80 -16.40
N VAL A 299 28.29 20.89 -16.56
CA VAL A 299 28.42 19.71 -15.69
C VAL A 299 28.66 20.12 -14.23
N SER A 300 29.56 21.09 -14.01
CA SER A 300 29.91 21.55 -12.65
C SER A 300 28.73 22.26 -11.98
N ALA A 301 27.98 23.11 -12.74
CA ALA A 301 26.80 23.78 -12.26
C ALA A 301 25.70 22.76 -11.90
N GLY A 302 25.40 21.81 -12.80
CA GLY A 302 24.40 20.77 -12.59
C GLY A 302 24.71 19.88 -11.39
N ALA A 303 25.98 19.50 -11.19
CA ALA A 303 26.43 18.72 -10.05
C ALA A 303 26.22 19.48 -8.73
N ARG A 304 26.63 20.76 -8.68
CA ARG A 304 26.44 21.63 -7.52
C ARG A 304 24.95 21.77 -7.18
N ASP A 305 24.12 22.09 -8.18
CA ASP A 305 22.71 22.35 -7.99
C ASP A 305 21.98 21.06 -7.55
N SER A 306 22.35 19.92 -8.10
CA SER A 306 21.83 18.61 -7.67
C SER A 306 22.19 18.31 -6.20
N LEU A 307 23.43 18.59 -5.78
CA LEU A 307 23.86 18.39 -4.40
C LEU A 307 23.11 19.30 -3.41
N VAL A 308 22.96 20.59 -3.74
CA VAL A 308 22.21 21.55 -2.92
C VAL A 308 20.74 21.13 -2.79
N GLN A 309 20.11 20.69 -3.87
CA GLN A 309 18.70 20.25 -3.87
C GLN A 309 18.54 18.94 -3.08
N ALA A 310 19.46 17.98 -3.23
CA ALA A 310 19.45 16.73 -2.48
C ALA A 310 19.60 16.96 -0.97
N THR A 311 20.53 17.83 -0.57
CA THR A 311 20.71 18.20 0.85
C THR A 311 19.51 18.95 1.41
N GLY A 312 18.93 19.87 0.66
CA GLY A 312 17.70 20.57 1.03
C GLY A 312 16.52 19.61 1.22
N THR A 313 16.34 18.65 0.32
CA THR A 313 15.29 17.62 0.41
C THR A 313 15.48 16.73 1.65
N LEU A 314 16.72 16.31 1.92
CA LEU A 314 17.04 15.54 3.13
C LEU A 314 16.78 16.35 4.41
N ALA A 315 17.22 17.61 4.44
CA ALA A 315 16.99 18.52 5.57
C ALA A 315 15.49 18.72 5.83
N GLY A 316 14.70 18.98 4.80
CA GLY A 316 13.24 19.11 4.91
C GLY A 316 12.58 17.86 5.49
N PHE A 317 13.00 16.68 5.03
CA PHE A 317 12.52 15.41 5.58
C PHE A 317 12.88 15.26 7.07
N VAL A 318 14.11 15.56 7.47
CA VAL A 318 14.57 15.47 8.86
C VAL A 318 13.80 16.46 9.74
N LEU A 319 13.65 17.71 9.31
CA LEU A 319 12.90 18.75 10.05
C LEU A 319 11.44 18.36 10.25
N ALA A 320 10.80 17.82 9.24
CA ALA A 320 9.41 17.36 9.36
C ALA A 320 9.28 16.17 10.33
N LYS A 321 10.24 15.22 10.28
CA LYS A 321 10.28 14.10 11.23
C LYS A 321 10.58 14.51 12.66
N ALA A 322 11.29 15.61 12.84
CA ALA A 322 11.54 16.24 14.14
C ALA A 322 10.37 17.11 14.64
N GLY A 323 9.31 17.28 13.85
CA GLY A 323 8.16 18.14 14.19
C GLY A 323 8.48 19.64 14.06
N LEU A 324 9.62 20.00 13.44
CA LEU A 324 10.05 21.38 13.23
C LEU A 324 9.56 21.96 11.89
N ALA A 325 8.99 21.13 11.02
CA ALA A 325 8.29 21.51 9.81
C ALA A 325 6.96 20.80 9.72
N LYS A 326 5.92 21.50 9.24
CA LYS A 326 4.55 20.97 9.12
C LYS A 326 4.44 19.94 7.99
N LEU A 327 5.19 20.10 6.90
CA LEU A 327 5.21 19.24 5.71
C LEU A 327 6.67 18.91 5.35
N GLY A 328 6.96 17.68 4.96
CA GLY A 328 8.35 17.24 4.87
C GLY A 328 8.82 16.67 3.54
N GLY A 329 7.97 15.96 2.84
CA GLY A 329 8.34 15.35 1.55
C GLY A 329 7.95 16.24 0.35
N PRO A 330 8.66 16.15 -0.79
CA PRO A 330 8.35 16.97 -1.97
C PRO A 330 6.92 16.78 -2.48
N PHE A 331 6.40 15.55 -2.44
CA PHE A 331 5.01 15.25 -2.80
C PHE A 331 4.02 15.88 -1.83
N GLU A 332 4.28 15.81 -0.53
CA GLU A 332 3.47 16.45 0.50
C GLU A 332 3.48 17.98 0.37
N LEU A 333 4.67 18.55 0.11
CA LEU A 333 4.83 19.97 -0.15
C LEU A 333 4.06 20.45 -1.39
N SER A 334 4.03 19.65 -2.47
CA SER A 334 3.32 20.01 -3.69
C SER A 334 1.81 20.09 -3.48
N ILE A 335 1.23 19.15 -2.72
CA ILE A 335 -0.19 19.20 -2.32
C ILE A 335 -0.42 20.38 -1.38
N GLY A 336 0.45 20.57 -0.38
CA GLY A 336 0.37 21.69 0.54
C GLY A 336 0.32 23.04 -0.16
N ARG A 337 1.19 23.27 -1.14
CA ARG A 337 1.20 24.48 -1.96
C ARG A 337 -0.04 24.66 -2.82
N ALA A 338 -0.54 23.59 -3.42
CA ALA A 338 -1.79 23.64 -4.18
C ALA A 338 -2.97 24.02 -3.28
N VAL A 339 -3.06 23.42 -2.09
CA VAL A 339 -4.08 23.74 -1.07
C VAL A 339 -3.93 25.18 -0.59
N GLU A 340 -2.72 25.62 -0.25
CA GLU A 340 -2.43 26.99 0.18
C GLU A 340 -2.83 28.01 -0.90
N CYS A 341 -2.42 27.80 -2.16
CA CYS A 341 -2.80 28.68 -3.29
C CYS A 341 -4.32 28.77 -3.47
N PHE A 342 -5.04 27.66 -3.31
CA PHE A 342 -6.50 27.67 -3.41
C PHE A 342 -7.14 28.49 -2.28
N HIS A 343 -6.69 28.28 -1.05
CA HIS A 343 -7.26 28.99 0.10
C HIS A 343 -6.81 30.45 0.21
N ALA A 344 -5.71 30.82 -0.44
CA ALA A 344 -5.28 32.22 -0.55
C ALA A 344 -6.17 33.04 -1.49
N ALA A 345 -6.79 32.42 -2.50
CA ALA A 345 -7.73 33.08 -3.41
C ALA A 345 -8.98 33.58 -2.66
N ARG A 346 -9.35 34.84 -2.89
CA ARG A 346 -10.51 35.51 -2.26
C ARG A 346 -11.75 35.47 -3.15
N SER A 347 -11.56 35.16 -4.41
CA SER A 347 -12.62 35.08 -5.41
C SER A 347 -12.26 34.04 -6.47
N ALA A 348 -13.25 33.62 -7.27
CA ALA A 348 -13.02 32.73 -8.40
C ALA A 348 -11.99 33.27 -9.41
N ALA A 349 -11.87 34.59 -9.54
CA ALA A 349 -10.93 35.22 -10.47
C ALA A 349 -9.48 35.20 -9.98
N GLU A 350 -9.25 34.98 -8.69
CA GLU A 350 -7.91 34.94 -8.08
C GLU A 350 -7.34 33.50 -8.00
N VAL A 351 -8.10 32.49 -8.44
CA VAL A 351 -7.62 31.10 -8.45
C VAL A 351 -6.41 31.00 -9.38
N ASP A 352 -5.30 30.47 -8.84
CA ASP A 352 -4.05 30.26 -9.59
C ASP A 352 -4.30 29.51 -10.91
N GLU A 353 -3.67 29.96 -12.00
CA GLU A 353 -3.85 29.37 -13.33
C GLU A 353 -3.60 27.85 -13.37
N ARG A 354 -2.72 27.34 -12.52
CA ARG A 354 -2.38 25.91 -12.38
C ARG A 354 -3.51 25.08 -11.75
N LEU A 355 -4.40 25.73 -11.00
CA LEU A 355 -5.61 25.15 -10.43
C LEU A 355 -6.85 25.40 -11.28
N ALA A 356 -6.74 26.25 -12.33
CA ALA A 356 -7.88 26.71 -13.08
C ALA A 356 -8.62 25.53 -13.78
N PRO A 357 -9.97 25.51 -13.75
CA PRO A 357 -10.78 24.49 -14.43
C PRO A 357 -10.46 24.35 -15.92
N ARG A 358 -10.05 25.43 -16.58
CA ARG A 358 -9.66 25.46 -17.99
C ARG A 358 -8.47 24.54 -18.27
N LEU A 359 -7.40 24.59 -17.43
CA LEU A 359 -6.23 23.74 -17.60
C LEU A 359 -6.63 22.26 -17.43
N ALA A 360 -7.46 21.98 -16.43
CA ALA A 360 -7.96 20.63 -16.18
C ALA A 360 -8.84 20.10 -17.32
N GLU A 361 -9.75 20.92 -17.87
CA GLU A 361 -10.54 20.56 -19.05
C GLU A 361 -9.64 20.24 -20.24
N GLN A 362 -8.61 21.04 -20.49
CA GLN A 362 -7.65 20.83 -21.58
C GLN A 362 -6.83 19.55 -21.39
N ALA A 363 -6.43 19.22 -20.16
CA ALA A 363 -5.76 17.97 -19.85
C ALA A 363 -6.68 16.75 -20.08
N VAL A 364 -7.97 16.87 -19.74
CA VAL A 364 -8.97 15.83 -20.01
C VAL A 364 -9.26 15.70 -21.50
N ASP A 365 -9.36 16.81 -22.25
CA ASP A 365 -9.49 16.81 -23.73
C ASP A 365 -8.31 16.06 -24.37
N PHE A 366 -7.10 16.32 -23.92
CA PHE A 366 -5.93 15.58 -24.40
C PHE A 366 -6.08 14.08 -24.12
N GLY A 367 -6.50 13.69 -22.91
CA GLY A 367 -6.78 12.30 -22.54
C GLY A 367 -7.85 11.63 -23.40
N GLU A 368 -8.96 12.31 -23.68
CA GLU A 368 -10.03 11.80 -24.55
C GLU A 368 -9.54 11.59 -25.99
N ARG A 369 -8.76 12.52 -26.51
CA ARG A 369 -8.17 12.40 -27.86
C ARG A 369 -7.18 11.23 -27.96
N VAL A 370 -6.40 10.99 -26.91
CA VAL A 370 -5.54 9.80 -26.79
C VAL A 370 -6.39 8.53 -26.72
N ALA A 371 -7.42 8.51 -25.87
CA ALA A 371 -8.31 7.36 -25.71
C ALA A 371 -9.04 6.99 -27.02
N ALA A 372 -9.42 7.98 -27.81
CA ALA A 372 -10.12 7.78 -29.09
C ALA A 372 -9.27 7.04 -30.14
N GLN A 373 -7.92 7.12 -30.07
CA GLN A 373 -7.02 6.40 -30.99
C GLN A 373 -6.78 4.94 -30.58
N VAL A 374 -7.18 4.53 -29.38
CA VAL A 374 -6.89 3.20 -28.85
C VAL A 374 -8.10 2.26 -29.05
N GLN A 375 -7.90 1.28 -29.94
CA GLN A 375 -8.89 0.22 -30.11
C GLN A 375 -8.73 -0.81 -28.98
N VAL A 376 -9.78 -0.96 -28.20
CA VAL A 376 -9.90 -2.06 -27.24
C VAL A 376 -10.63 -3.20 -27.93
N PRO A 377 -9.99 -4.36 -28.19
CA PRO A 377 -10.69 -5.50 -28.78
C PRO A 377 -11.90 -5.86 -27.93
N ALA A 378 -13.03 -6.08 -28.60
CA ALA A 378 -14.25 -6.53 -27.92
C ALA A 378 -13.95 -7.78 -27.09
N ARG A 379 -14.55 -7.87 -25.91
CA ARG A 379 -14.44 -9.02 -24.99
C ARG A 379 -14.76 -10.27 -25.81
N ALA A 380 -13.80 -11.19 -25.94
CA ALA A 380 -14.08 -12.49 -26.56
C ALA A 380 -15.17 -13.15 -25.71
N SER A 381 -16.34 -13.35 -26.29
CA SER A 381 -17.34 -14.22 -25.68
C SER A 381 -16.68 -15.56 -25.43
N PRO A 382 -16.92 -16.26 -24.31
CA PRO A 382 -16.36 -17.57 -24.06
C PRO A 382 -16.88 -18.49 -25.18
N SER A 383 -16.06 -18.67 -26.23
CA SER A 383 -16.36 -19.62 -27.28
C SER A 383 -16.15 -21.00 -26.70
N SER A 384 -17.26 -21.70 -26.49
CA SER A 384 -17.29 -23.16 -26.41
C SER A 384 -16.73 -23.68 -27.73
N SER A 385 -15.48 -24.12 -27.76
CA SER A 385 -14.88 -25.07 -28.68
C SER A 385 -13.43 -24.74 -29.00
N ARG A 386 -12.56 -25.52 -28.43
CA ARG A 386 -11.54 -26.29 -29.16
C ARG A 386 -10.70 -27.10 -28.17
N ALA A 387 -11.17 -28.31 -27.92
CA ALA A 387 -10.29 -29.40 -27.54
C ALA A 387 -9.36 -29.65 -28.74
N GLY A 388 -8.17 -29.05 -28.73
CA GLY A 388 -7.05 -29.38 -29.58
C GLY A 388 -6.23 -30.41 -28.87
N SER A 389 -6.33 -31.66 -29.33
CA SER A 389 -5.52 -32.79 -28.89
C SER A 389 -4.02 -32.50 -29.02
N LEU A 390 -3.32 -32.46 -27.89
CA LEU A 390 -1.87 -32.68 -27.82
C LEU A 390 -1.60 -34.17 -27.70
N PRO A 391 -0.51 -34.70 -28.32
CA PRO A 391 -0.25 -36.15 -28.32
C PRO A 391 0.07 -36.66 -26.91
N ALA A 392 -0.54 -37.80 -26.58
CA ALA A 392 -0.37 -38.48 -25.33
C ALA A 392 1.09 -38.93 -25.12
N ALA A 393 1.70 -38.46 -24.04
CA ALA A 393 2.82 -39.12 -23.43
C ALA A 393 2.25 -40.15 -22.46
N GLU A 394 2.59 -41.43 -22.66
CA GLU A 394 2.20 -42.53 -21.82
C GLU A 394 2.67 -42.34 -20.39
N SER A 395 1.73 -42.18 -19.47
CA SER A 395 1.96 -42.31 -18.04
C SER A 395 1.04 -43.40 -17.49
N SER A 396 1.65 -44.42 -16.91
CA SER A 396 1.00 -45.52 -16.20
C SER A 396 -0.01 -45.02 -15.16
N PRO A 397 -1.11 -45.75 -14.96
CA PRO A 397 -2.19 -45.32 -14.07
C PRO A 397 -1.79 -45.51 -12.61
N LEU A 398 -1.56 -44.42 -11.88
CA LEU A 398 -1.64 -44.44 -10.42
C LEU A 398 -3.14 -44.48 -10.04
N ALA A 399 -3.48 -45.46 -9.25
CA ALA A 399 -4.82 -45.77 -8.78
C ALA A 399 -5.54 -44.51 -8.22
N SER A 400 -6.71 -44.24 -8.76
CA SER A 400 -7.66 -43.26 -8.23
C SER A 400 -8.07 -43.66 -6.80
N PRO A 401 -8.00 -42.75 -5.81
CA PRO A 401 -8.64 -43.01 -4.53
C PRO A 401 -10.16 -43.04 -4.74
N SER A 402 -10.77 -44.10 -4.24
CA SER A 402 -12.20 -44.34 -4.21
C SER A 402 -13.00 -43.12 -3.80
N ARG A 403 -14.11 -42.87 -4.48
CA ARG A 403 -15.16 -41.89 -4.11
C ARG A 403 -15.47 -42.01 -2.62
N ALA A 404 -14.90 -41.16 -1.80
CA ALA A 404 -15.42 -40.87 -0.47
C ALA A 404 -16.78 -40.19 -0.65
N GLY A 405 -17.79 -40.67 0.05
CA GLY A 405 -19.19 -40.25 -0.09
C GLY A 405 -19.35 -38.73 0.01
N ALA A 406 -20.25 -38.20 -0.81
CA ALA A 406 -20.65 -36.80 -0.75
C ALA A 406 -21.13 -36.45 0.66
N VAL A 407 -20.40 -35.58 1.36
CA VAL A 407 -20.80 -35.07 2.67
C VAL A 407 -22.06 -34.23 2.50
N PRO A 408 -23.13 -34.46 3.28
CA PRO A 408 -24.35 -33.61 3.18
C PRO A 408 -24.02 -32.15 3.42
N ALA A 409 -24.62 -31.26 2.65
CA ALA A 409 -24.47 -29.80 2.72
C ALA A 409 -24.93 -29.19 4.06
N SER A 410 -25.47 -29.98 5.00
CA SER A 410 -26.09 -29.55 6.27
C SER A 410 -25.39 -30.07 7.53
N ALA A 411 -24.08 -30.32 7.53
CA ALA A 411 -23.40 -30.66 8.78
C ALA A 411 -23.39 -29.46 9.71
N THR A 412 -23.93 -29.59 10.92
CA THR A 412 -23.82 -28.58 11.98
C THR A 412 -22.36 -28.20 12.15
N PRO A 413 -22.01 -26.88 12.20
CA PRO A 413 -20.61 -26.45 12.29
C PRO A 413 -19.98 -26.95 13.59
N GLU A 414 -18.96 -27.79 13.47
CA GLU A 414 -18.19 -28.31 14.60
C GLU A 414 -17.03 -27.39 14.98
N VAL A 415 -16.39 -26.78 13.95
CA VAL A 415 -15.16 -26.00 14.11
C VAL A 415 -15.40 -24.57 13.67
N LEU A 416 -15.12 -23.60 14.56
CA LEU A 416 -15.04 -22.18 14.22
C LEU A 416 -13.60 -21.83 13.85
N VAL A 417 -13.41 -21.24 12.65
CA VAL A 417 -12.11 -20.73 12.18
C VAL A 417 -12.14 -19.22 12.12
N ILE A 418 -11.39 -18.56 13.01
CA ILE A 418 -11.20 -17.12 13.03
C ILE A 418 -9.93 -16.79 12.22
N GLY A 419 -10.08 -16.02 11.12
CA GLY A 419 -9.00 -15.81 10.14
C GLY A 419 -8.99 -16.84 9.02
N GLY A 420 -10.10 -17.56 8.80
CA GLY A 420 -10.23 -18.61 7.76
C GLY A 420 -10.12 -18.14 6.31
N THR A 421 -10.12 -16.84 6.05
CA THR A 421 -9.88 -16.26 4.72
C THR A 421 -8.41 -15.85 4.46
N GLY A 422 -7.51 -16.09 5.41
CA GLY A 422 -6.07 -15.90 5.25
C GLY A 422 -5.38 -17.12 4.63
N VAL A 423 -4.10 -16.98 4.30
CA VAL A 423 -3.29 -18.04 3.63
C VAL A 423 -3.38 -19.37 4.36
N ILE A 424 -3.04 -19.42 5.65
CA ILE A 424 -3.15 -20.64 6.46
C ILE A 424 -4.62 -21.07 6.61
N GLY A 425 -5.51 -20.08 6.79
CA GLY A 425 -6.92 -20.35 7.03
C GLY A 425 -7.63 -21.06 5.87
N LEU A 426 -7.36 -20.66 4.64
CA LEU A 426 -7.95 -21.30 3.45
C LEU A 426 -7.53 -22.76 3.32
N SER A 427 -6.22 -23.04 3.38
CA SER A 427 -5.72 -24.43 3.32
C SER A 427 -6.28 -25.28 4.47
N PHE A 428 -6.39 -24.70 5.66
CA PHE A 428 -6.94 -25.40 6.82
C PHE A 428 -8.45 -25.71 6.66
N VAL A 429 -9.25 -24.76 6.17
CA VAL A 429 -10.69 -24.94 5.90
C VAL A 429 -10.89 -26.00 4.81
N GLU A 430 -10.08 -25.99 3.74
CA GLU A 430 -10.10 -27.01 2.69
C GLU A 430 -9.86 -28.43 3.28
N LYS A 431 -8.84 -28.58 4.13
CA LYS A 431 -8.54 -29.87 4.79
C LYS A 431 -9.66 -30.33 5.72
N LEU A 432 -10.26 -29.44 6.50
CA LEU A 432 -11.41 -29.77 7.36
C LEU A 432 -12.60 -30.26 6.53
N ARG A 433 -12.89 -29.60 5.43
CA ARG A 433 -13.98 -30.00 4.52
C ARG A 433 -13.68 -31.35 3.85
N ALA A 434 -12.45 -31.56 3.40
CA ALA A 434 -12.03 -32.86 2.85
C ALA A 434 -12.16 -34.00 3.88
N ALA A 435 -11.97 -33.71 5.16
CA ALA A 435 -12.21 -34.65 6.28
C ALA A 435 -13.69 -34.76 6.69
N GLY A 436 -14.63 -34.14 5.97
CA GLY A 436 -16.06 -34.24 6.26
C GLY A 436 -16.55 -33.41 7.44
N ARG A 437 -15.76 -32.50 7.98
CA ARG A 437 -16.11 -31.72 9.20
C ARG A 437 -16.95 -30.50 8.86
N GLY A 438 -17.90 -30.18 9.72
CA GLY A 438 -18.69 -28.93 9.68
C GLY A 438 -17.83 -27.73 10.08
N VAL A 439 -17.75 -26.70 9.24
CA VAL A 439 -16.87 -25.54 9.43
C VAL A 439 -17.66 -24.25 9.39
N ARG A 440 -17.45 -23.40 10.37
CA ARG A 440 -17.85 -22.00 10.40
C ARG A 440 -16.61 -21.13 10.27
N VAL A 441 -16.62 -20.17 9.34
CA VAL A 441 -15.54 -19.19 9.16
C VAL A 441 -16.06 -17.83 9.59
N MET A 442 -15.41 -17.22 10.59
CA MET A 442 -15.66 -15.81 10.96
C MET A 442 -14.68 -14.91 10.21
N ALA A 443 -15.19 -13.97 9.42
CA ALA A 443 -14.40 -13.06 8.61
C ALA A 443 -15.04 -11.67 8.51
N ARG A 444 -14.22 -10.60 8.45
CA ARG A 444 -14.68 -9.22 8.20
C ARG A 444 -15.39 -9.06 6.85
N SER A 445 -15.00 -9.86 5.88
CA SER A 445 -15.57 -9.89 4.53
C SER A 445 -15.81 -11.35 4.13
N PRO A 446 -16.98 -11.91 4.41
CA PRO A 446 -17.32 -13.30 4.02
C PRO A 446 -17.21 -13.57 2.52
N ALA A 447 -17.38 -12.54 1.69
CA ALA A 447 -17.24 -12.65 0.23
C ALA A 447 -15.81 -13.07 -0.23
N LYS A 448 -14.78 -12.91 0.62
CA LYS A 448 -13.42 -13.38 0.35
C LYS A 448 -13.25 -14.90 0.48
N LEU A 449 -14.23 -15.58 1.07
CA LEU A 449 -14.23 -17.04 1.06
C LEU A 449 -14.54 -17.53 -0.37
N PRO A 450 -13.71 -18.43 -0.96
CA PRO A 450 -13.94 -18.96 -2.29
C PRO A 450 -15.35 -19.55 -2.44
N ALA A 451 -15.98 -19.34 -3.61
CA ALA A 451 -17.33 -19.86 -3.90
C ALA A 451 -17.41 -21.38 -3.70
N ALA A 452 -16.40 -22.10 -4.17
CA ALA A 452 -16.32 -23.57 -4.00
C ALA A 452 -16.39 -24.02 -2.54
N LEU A 453 -15.80 -23.29 -1.59
CA LEU A 453 -15.90 -23.63 -0.16
C LEU A 453 -17.29 -23.32 0.40
N ARG A 454 -17.93 -22.25 -0.05
CA ARG A 454 -19.32 -21.93 0.33
C ARG A 454 -20.29 -22.98 -0.20
N GLU A 455 -20.14 -23.37 -1.46
CA GLU A 455 -20.91 -24.44 -2.09
C GLU A 455 -20.66 -25.80 -1.43
N ALA A 456 -19.44 -26.04 -0.93
CA ALA A 456 -19.12 -27.19 -0.12
C ALA A 456 -19.71 -27.16 1.31
N GLY A 457 -20.53 -26.18 1.66
CA GLY A 457 -21.23 -26.08 2.94
C GLY A 457 -20.42 -25.47 4.08
N VAL A 458 -19.41 -24.62 3.79
CA VAL A 458 -18.74 -23.80 4.81
C VAL A 458 -19.65 -22.62 5.18
N GLU A 459 -20.04 -22.55 6.45
CA GLU A 459 -20.81 -21.42 6.97
C GLU A 459 -19.91 -20.18 7.12
N ALA A 460 -20.24 -19.10 6.45
CA ALA A 460 -19.50 -17.84 6.54
C ALA A 460 -20.27 -16.81 7.38
N VAL A 461 -19.68 -16.36 8.48
CA VAL A 461 -20.26 -15.37 9.40
C VAL A 461 -19.47 -14.07 9.33
N ALA A 462 -20.18 -12.97 9.11
CA ALA A 462 -19.56 -11.64 9.13
C ALA A 462 -19.24 -11.23 10.58
N GLY A 463 -18.02 -10.81 10.83
CA GLY A 463 -17.60 -10.31 12.12
C GLY A 463 -16.10 -10.09 12.23
N ASP A 464 -15.72 -9.28 13.22
CA ASP A 464 -14.32 -9.09 13.62
C ASP A 464 -14.13 -9.71 15.01
N PHE A 465 -13.00 -10.38 15.23
CA PHE A 465 -12.71 -11.01 16.53
C PHE A 465 -12.48 -9.97 17.66
N THR A 466 -12.35 -8.70 17.30
CA THR A 466 -12.31 -7.59 18.26
C THR A 466 -13.70 -7.24 18.81
N ASP A 467 -14.78 -7.66 18.14
CA ASP A 467 -16.16 -7.47 18.55
C ASP A 467 -16.65 -8.66 19.38
N ALA A 468 -16.90 -8.44 20.66
CA ALA A 468 -17.34 -9.47 21.59
C ALA A 468 -18.71 -10.06 21.25
N ALA A 469 -19.65 -9.25 20.71
CA ALA A 469 -20.98 -9.74 20.33
C ALA A 469 -20.90 -10.63 19.09
N ALA A 470 -20.12 -10.26 18.10
CA ALA A 470 -19.87 -11.07 16.92
C ALA A 470 -19.18 -12.41 17.28
N VAL A 471 -18.22 -12.38 18.20
CA VAL A 471 -17.55 -13.60 18.71
C VAL A 471 -18.55 -14.51 19.43
N ALA A 472 -19.38 -13.97 20.32
CA ALA A 472 -20.39 -14.77 21.04
C ALA A 472 -21.40 -15.43 20.08
N GLN A 473 -21.81 -14.71 19.02
CA GLN A 473 -22.68 -15.25 17.98
C GLN A 473 -21.98 -16.36 17.18
N ALA A 474 -20.71 -16.15 16.81
CA ALA A 474 -19.94 -17.13 16.03
C ALA A 474 -19.66 -18.44 16.81
N LEU A 475 -19.58 -18.37 18.14
CA LEU A 475 -19.35 -19.52 19.02
C LEU A 475 -20.59 -20.41 19.19
N LYS A 476 -21.81 -19.97 18.86
CA LYS A 476 -23.03 -20.77 19.06
C LYS A 476 -22.99 -22.08 18.30
N GLY A 477 -23.11 -23.18 19.02
CA GLY A 477 -23.18 -24.54 18.46
C GLY A 477 -21.86 -25.12 17.96
N VAL A 478 -20.73 -24.44 18.12
CA VAL A 478 -19.40 -24.99 17.78
C VAL A 478 -18.74 -25.63 19.00
N ARG A 479 -17.94 -26.66 18.77
CA ARG A 479 -17.23 -27.41 19.81
C ARG A 479 -15.74 -27.06 19.87
N LYS A 480 -15.14 -26.65 18.75
CA LYS A 480 -13.70 -26.39 18.63
C LYS A 480 -13.47 -25.06 17.95
N VAL A 481 -12.42 -24.37 18.34
CA VAL A 481 -12.08 -23.04 17.82
C VAL A 481 -10.62 -23.04 17.38
N VAL A 482 -10.35 -22.49 16.19
CA VAL A 482 -8.98 -22.22 15.70
C VAL A 482 -8.84 -20.73 15.45
N HIS A 483 -7.91 -20.11 16.17
CA HIS A 483 -7.67 -18.66 16.10
C HIS A 483 -6.37 -18.40 15.31
N LEU A 484 -6.53 -18.02 14.03
CA LEU A 484 -5.46 -17.68 13.08
C LEU A 484 -5.37 -16.18 12.79
N ALA A 485 -6.39 -15.40 13.20
CA ALA A 485 -6.39 -13.97 12.97
C ALA A 485 -5.33 -13.28 13.85
N ARG A 486 -4.87 -12.13 13.39
CA ARG A 486 -3.96 -11.25 14.13
C ARG A 486 -4.39 -9.80 13.97
N GLY A 487 -4.09 -8.98 14.96
CA GLY A 487 -4.13 -7.53 14.83
C GLY A 487 -2.99 -7.01 13.96
N PHE A 488 -3.14 -5.78 13.49
CA PHE A 488 -2.14 -5.03 12.74
C PHE A 488 -1.95 -3.68 13.40
N GLY A 489 -0.70 -3.22 13.45
CA GLY A 489 -0.39 -1.92 13.98
C GLY A 489 1.09 -1.59 13.83
N ASN A 490 1.44 -0.33 14.11
CA ASN A 490 2.82 0.18 14.11
C ASN A 490 3.31 0.43 15.54
N THR A 491 2.39 0.50 16.50
CA THR A 491 2.66 0.79 17.92
C THR A 491 2.24 -0.38 18.80
N TRP A 492 2.75 -0.37 20.05
CA TRP A 492 2.35 -1.36 21.04
C TRP A 492 0.87 -1.24 21.41
N ASP A 493 0.36 -0.02 21.54
CA ASP A 493 -1.02 0.22 21.94
C ASP A 493 -2.02 -0.29 20.90
N GLU A 494 -1.70 -0.14 19.60
CA GLU A 494 -2.50 -0.71 18.51
C GLU A 494 -2.54 -2.25 18.58
N TYR A 495 -1.40 -2.91 18.90
CA TYR A 495 -1.39 -4.36 19.10
C TYR A 495 -2.11 -4.78 20.38
N LEU A 496 -2.00 -4.00 21.46
CA LEU A 496 -2.68 -4.28 22.72
C LEU A 496 -4.19 -4.28 22.53
N GLU A 497 -4.73 -3.24 21.85
CA GLU A 497 -6.18 -3.09 21.63
C GLU A 497 -6.69 -3.96 20.47
N GLY A 498 -5.90 -4.16 19.40
CA GLY A 498 -6.33 -4.87 18.20
C GLY A 498 -6.00 -6.36 18.18
N ASP A 499 -5.17 -6.87 19.09
CA ASP A 499 -4.73 -8.27 19.12
C ASP A 499 -4.79 -8.89 20.53
N VAL A 500 -4.10 -8.29 21.51
CA VAL A 500 -3.93 -8.93 22.83
C VAL A 500 -5.23 -9.00 23.61
N ARG A 501 -5.88 -7.86 23.85
CA ARG A 501 -7.16 -7.80 24.57
C ARG A 501 -8.27 -8.58 23.88
N PRO A 502 -8.45 -8.48 22.54
CA PRO A 502 -9.42 -9.30 21.84
C PRO A 502 -9.17 -10.80 21.95
N THR A 503 -7.91 -11.25 21.85
CA THR A 503 -7.54 -12.68 21.98
C THR A 503 -7.88 -13.19 23.40
N GLU A 504 -7.62 -12.41 24.45
CA GLU A 504 -8.00 -12.77 25.80
C GLU A 504 -9.52 -12.84 25.99
N ARG A 505 -10.28 -11.86 25.45
CA ARG A 505 -11.75 -11.89 25.46
C ARG A 505 -12.31 -13.11 24.73
N LEU A 506 -11.75 -13.44 23.55
CA LEU A 506 -12.12 -14.65 22.82
C LEU A 506 -11.90 -15.92 23.66
N ALA A 507 -10.77 -16.03 24.34
CA ALA A 507 -10.48 -17.19 25.19
C ALA A 507 -11.47 -17.34 26.36
N ARG A 508 -11.85 -16.21 26.99
CA ARG A 508 -12.89 -16.20 28.02
C ARG A 508 -14.26 -16.61 27.45
N ALA A 509 -14.63 -16.11 26.29
CA ALA A 509 -15.86 -16.52 25.59
C ALA A 509 -15.85 -18.02 25.23
N CYS A 510 -14.70 -18.59 24.86
CA CYS A 510 -14.56 -20.03 24.65
C CYS A 510 -14.81 -20.85 25.94
N LEU A 511 -14.32 -20.36 27.09
CA LEU A 511 -14.62 -20.99 28.40
C LEU A 511 -16.12 -20.94 28.71
N ASP A 512 -16.74 -19.77 28.54
CA ASP A 512 -18.17 -19.57 28.83
C ASP A 512 -19.06 -20.42 27.88
N ALA A 513 -18.63 -20.58 26.61
CA ALA A 513 -19.30 -21.46 25.65
C ALA A 513 -18.96 -22.96 25.82
N ARG A 514 -18.10 -23.32 26.77
CA ARG A 514 -17.63 -24.69 27.03
C ARG A 514 -17.02 -25.36 25.80
N VAL A 515 -16.18 -24.60 25.07
CA VAL A 515 -15.44 -25.10 23.92
C VAL A 515 -14.51 -26.24 24.33
N GLU A 516 -14.51 -27.34 23.60
CA GLU A 516 -13.69 -28.54 23.90
C GLU A 516 -12.22 -28.37 23.52
N ARG A 517 -11.91 -27.48 22.58
CA ARG A 517 -10.55 -27.23 22.12
C ARG A 517 -10.43 -25.80 21.55
N LEU A 518 -9.44 -25.06 22.03
CA LEU A 518 -8.97 -23.81 21.41
C LEU A 518 -7.54 -24.00 20.89
N VAL A 519 -7.34 -23.94 19.59
CA VAL A 519 -6.00 -23.94 18.96
C VAL A 519 -5.64 -22.51 18.61
N TYR A 520 -4.55 -22.00 19.17
CA TYR A 520 -4.04 -20.65 18.93
C TYR A 520 -2.78 -20.68 18.07
N ALA A 521 -2.78 -19.93 16.95
CA ALA A 521 -1.60 -19.74 16.12
C ALA A 521 -0.74 -18.58 16.64
N SER A 522 0.37 -18.92 17.30
CA SER A 522 1.45 -18.01 17.65
C SER A 522 2.46 -17.88 16.51
N SER A 523 3.75 -17.78 16.79
CA SER A 523 4.81 -17.67 15.76
C SER A 523 6.19 -17.98 16.36
N ILE A 524 7.12 -18.49 15.55
CA ILE A 524 8.54 -18.57 15.93
C ILE A 524 9.21 -17.20 16.12
N ALA A 525 8.58 -16.12 15.70
CA ALA A 525 9.11 -14.74 15.87
C ALA A 525 9.29 -14.34 17.34
N ILE A 526 8.79 -15.13 18.30
CA ILE A 526 9.00 -14.91 19.74
C ILE A 526 10.44 -15.23 20.18
N TYR A 527 11.21 -15.96 19.37
CA TYR A 527 12.55 -16.43 19.72
C TYR A 527 13.67 -15.59 19.14
N ASP A 528 14.80 -15.48 19.87
CA ASP A 528 16.07 -15.03 19.32
C ASP A 528 16.79 -16.21 18.64
N ALA A 529 16.49 -16.41 17.37
CA ALA A 529 17.03 -17.51 16.57
C ALA A 529 18.40 -17.19 15.91
N GLY A 530 19.05 -16.07 16.27
CA GLY A 530 20.31 -15.63 15.66
C GLY A 530 21.58 -16.09 16.38
N ARG A 531 21.50 -17.02 17.31
CA ARG A 531 22.66 -17.53 18.08
C ARG A 531 23.11 -18.89 17.55
N SER A 532 24.22 -18.94 16.82
CA SER A 532 24.83 -20.21 16.39
C SER A 532 25.10 -21.14 17.58
N GLY A 533 24.95 -22.44 17.36
CA GLY A 533 25.21 -23.47 18.37
C GLY A 533 24.11 -23.67 19.41
N ARG A 534 22.96 -22.97 19.28
CA ARG A 534 21.80 -23.12 20.14
C ARG A 534 20.63 -23.71 19.34
N THR A 535 20.04 -24.77 19.82
CA THR A 535 18.79 -25.31 19.28
C THR A 535 17.59 -24.65 19.97
N ILE A 536 16.60 -24.25 19.21
CA ILE A 536 15.34 -23.65 19.70
C ILE A 536 14.33 -24.77 19.91
N THR A 537 13.84 -24.89 21.14
CA THR A 537 12.74 -25.79 21.55
C THR A 537 11.58 -24.96 22.05
N GLU A 538 10.46 -25.61 22.35
CA GLU A 538 9.27 -24.95 22.92
C GLU A 538 9.55 -24.30 24.30
N ASP A 539 10.52 -24.81 25.04
CA ASP A 539 10.96 -24.30 26.36
C ASP A 539 11.90 -23.10 26.26
N THR A 540 12.32 -22.73 25.05
CA THR A 540 13.24 -21.59 24.84
C THR A 540 12.53 -20.29 25.21
N ALA A 541 13.05 -19.56 26.21
CA ALA A 541 12.45 -18.30 26.66
C ALA A 541 12.63 -17.16 25.65
N PRO A 542 11.63 -16.29 25.44
CA PRO A 542 11.74 -15.07 24.68
C PRO A 542 12.74 -14.07 25.32
N VAL A 543 13.37 -13.24 24.48
CA VAL A 543 14.34 -12.21 24.95
C VAL A 543 13.64 -10.88 25.20
N PRO A 544 13.61 -10.33 26.42
CA PRO A 544 12.84 -9.12 26.77
C PRO A 544 13.19 -7.89 25.92
N SER A 545 14.46 -7.70 25.54
CA SER A 545 14.88 -6.55 24.72
C SER A 545 14.32 -6.64 23.30
N MET A 546 14.22 -7.84 22.74
CA MET A 546 13.62 -8.09 21.42
C MET A 546 12.13 -7.79 21.45
N LEU A 547 11.41 -8.24 22.48
CA LEU A 547 9.97 -8.00 22.63
C LEU A 547 9.64 -6.50 22.72
N ARG A 548 10.47 -5.71 23.43
CA ARG A 548 10.27 -4.27 23.48
C ARG A 548 10.44 -3.58 22.12
N ALA A 549 11.29 -4.13 21.26
CA ALA A 549 11.57 -3.55 19.94
C ALA A 549 10.61 -4.05 18.85
N ASN A 550 9.94 -5.19 19.05
CA ASN A 550 9.08 -5.84 18.06
C ASN A 550 7.66 -6.03 18.63
N PRO A 551 6.73 -5.10 18.38
CA PRO A 551 5.36 -5.18 18.90
C PRO A 551 4.62 -6.45 18.49
N TYR A 552 4.87 -6.98 17.28
CA TYR A 552 4.27 -8.24 16.82
C TYR A 552 4.74 -9.44 17.67
N ALA A 553 6.06 -9.60 17.83
CA ALA A 553 6.60 -10.67 18.68
C ALA A 553 6.12 -10.54 20.12
N ARG A 554 6.04 -9.31 20.63
CA ARG A 554 5.51 -9.00 21.95
C ARG A 554 4.04 -9.40 22.08
N SER A 555 3.19 -9.08 21.10
CA SER A 555 1.76 -9.45 21.14
C SER A 555 1.59 -10.96 21.19
N LYS A 556 2.40 -11.73 20.44
CA LYS A 556 2.36 -13.19 20.47
C LYS A 556 2.73 -13.75 21.85
N VAL A 557 3.78 -13.23 22.48
CA VAL A 557 4.19 -13.64 23.83
C VAL A 557 3.14 -13.28 24.88
N GLU A 558 2.55 -12.07 24.83
CA GLU A 558 1.52 -11.67 25.79
C GLU A 558 0.23 -12.50 25.58
N ASN A 559 -0.14 -12.81 24.34
CA ASN A 559 -1.24 -13.72 24.06
C ASN A 559 -0.99 -15.11 24.64
N GLU A 560 0.19 -15.71 24.38
CA GLU A 560 0.54 -17.02 24.97
C GLU A 560 0.48 -16.98 26.50
N ARG A 561 1.02 -15.92 27.13
CA ARG A 561 1.00 -15.76 28.58
C ARG A 561 -0.42 -15.71 29.14
N ALA A 562 -1.30 -14.89 28.55
CA ALA A 562 -2.69 -14.77 28.96
C ALA A 562 -3.48 -16.07 28.77
N LEU A 563 -3.30 -16.72 27.62
CA LEU A 563 -3.98 -18.00 27.32
C LEU A 563 -3.52 -19.14 28.22
N LEU A 564 -2.22 -19.26 28.49
CA LEU A 564 -1.66 -20.25 29.43
C LEU A 564 -2.07 -20.00 30.89
N ALA A 565 -2.24 -18.73 31.27
CA ALA A 565 -2.81 -18.38 32.58
C ALA A 565 -4.26 -18.87 32.70
N LEU A 566 -5.10 -18.59 31.68
CA LEU A 566 -6.48 -19.08 31.63
C LEU A 566 -6.56 -20.62 31.62
N HIS A 567 -5.59 -21.27 30.92
CA HIS A 567 -5.49 -22.73 30.95
C HIS A 567 -5.23 -23.25 32.38
N ARG A 568 -4.23 -22.71 33.09
CA ARG A 568 -3.86 -23.14 34.44
C ARG A 568 -4.91 -22.82 35.48
N GLU A 569 -5.55 -21.64 35.41
CA GLU A 569 -6.44 -21.13 36.42
C GLU A 569 -7.89 -21.56 36.22
N ARG A 570 -8.32 -21.70 34.97
CA ARG A 570 -9.71 -21.95 34.60
C ARG A 570 -9.95 -23.17 33.73
N GLY A 571 -8.88 -23.94 33.40
CA GLY A 571 -8.99 -25.14 32.59
C GLY A 571 -9.28 -24.91 31.11
N LEU A 572 -8.86 -23.76 30.53
CA LEU A 572 -9.02 -23.51 29.11
C LEU A 572 -8.37 -24.66 28.30
N PRO A 573 -9.11 -25.37 27.41
CA PRO A 573 -8.57 -26.50 26.65
C PRO A 573 -7.69 -26.00 25.49
N LEU A 574 -6.56 -25.41 25.81
CA LEU A 574 -5.67 -24.67 24.93
C LEU A 574 -4.63 -25.58 24.28
N VAL A 575 -4.38 -25.35 22.97
CA VAL A 575 -3.18 -25.81 22.27
C VAL A 575 -2.56 -24.63 21.54
N ILE A 576 -1.25 -24.47 21.61
CA ILE A 576 -0.51 -23.41 20.91
C ILE A 576 0.34 -24.03 19.80
N VAL A 577 0.26 -23.45 18.60
CA VAL A 577 1.18 -23.77 17.51
C VAL A 577 2.01 -22.54 17.15
N ARG A 578 3.31 -22.74 16.86
CA ARG A 578 4.27 -21.68 16.51
C ARG A 578 4.85 -21.93 15.11
N PRO A 579 4.13 -21.55 14.04
CA PRO A 579 4.62 -21.76 12.69
C PRO A 579 5.90 -20.97 12.40
N GLY A 580 6.76 -21.56 11.57
CA GLY A 580 7.95 -20.94 10.99
C GLY A 580 7.61 -19.93 9.87
N ILE A 581 8.50 -19.84 8.89
CA ILE A 581 8.27 -19.09 7.65
C ILE A 581 7.30 -19.90 6.78
N VAL A 582 6.04 -19.50 6.77
CA VAL A 582 4.98 -20.22 6.05
C VAL A 582 4.99 -19.85 4.58
N LEU A 583 5.23 -20.84 3.73
CA LEU A 583 5.25 -20.70 2.27
C LEU A 583 4.14 -21.54 1.63
N GLY A 584 3.65 -21.11 0.47
CA GLY A 584 2.67 -21.88 -0.31
C GLY A 584 1.63 -21.01 -0.99
N ARG A 585 0.67 -21.66 -1.62
CA ARG A 585 -0.41 -21.04 -2.42
C ARG A 585 -1.10 -19.90 -1.67
N GLY A 586 -1.35 -18.79 -2.34
CA GLY A 586 -1.92 -17.56 -1.77
C GLY A 586 -0.94 -16.73 -0.93
N GLY A 587 0.30 -17.20 -0.74
CA GLY A 587 1.36 -16.46 -0.04
C GLY A 587 2.09 -15.48 -0.95
N ASN A 588 2.65 -14.41 -0.34
CA ASN A 588 3.48 -13.48 -1.08
C ASN A 588 4.91 -14.02 -1.21
N PRO A 589 5.45 -14.23 -2.44
CA PRO A 589 6.82 -14.68 -2.63
C PRO A 589 7.89 -13.71 -2.12
N MET A 590 7.58 -12.42 -1.97
CA MET A 590 8.46 -11.44 -1.31
C MET A 590 8.30 -11.50 0.21
N HIS A 591 8.58 -12.65 0.80
CA HIS A 591 8.31 -12.90 2.22
C HIS A 591 9.34 -12.22 3.14
N TRP A 592 8.86 -11.39 4.08
CA TRP A 592 9.70 -10.63 5.03
C TRP A 592 10.51 -11.50 5.99
N GLY A 593 10.12 -12.74 6.22
CA GLY A 593 10.89 -13.69 7.01
C GLY A 593 12.15 -14.19 6.29
N VAL A 594 12.21 -14.09 4.97
CA VAL A 594 13.36 -14.49 4.14
C VAL A 594 14.35 -13.34 4.00
N ALA A 595 13.86 -12.17 3.63
CA ALA A 595 14.67 -10.99 3.39
C ALA A 595 13.83 -9.70 3.51
N ALA A 596 14.46 -8.54 3.58
CA ALA A 596 13.79 -7.26 3.44
C ALA A 596 13.76 -6.84 1.96
N TRP A 597 12.59 -6.36 1.50
CA TRP A 597 12.31 -6.00 0.11
C TRP A 597 12.06 -4.49 -0.02
N PRO A 598 13.13 -3.65 -0.04
CA PRO A 598 12.95 -2.20 -0.22
C PRO A 598 12.38 -1.86 -1.59
N TYR A 599 12.75 -2.65 -2.60
CA TYR A 599 12.23 -2.60 -3.96
C TYR A 599 12.10 -4.04 -4.48
N GLU A 600 11.31 -4.23 -5.53
CA GLU A 600 11.04 -5.56 -6.07
C GLU A 600 12.26 -6.27 -6.65
N THR A 601 13.20 -5.49 -7.18
CA THR A 601 14.45 -5.99 -7.76
C THR A 601 15.65 -5.88 -6.81
N VAL A 602 15.47 -5.32 -5.61
CA VAL A 602 16.54 -5.15 -4.62
C VAL A 602 16.16 -5.83 -3.32
N VAL A 603 16.93 -6.81 -2.95
CA VAL A 603 16.69 -7.64 -1.77
C VAL A 603 17.81 -7.45 -0.76
N ARG A 604 17.49 -7.04 0.45
CA ARG A 604 18.45 -6.96 1.56
C ARG A 604 18.37 -8.25 2.38
N LEU A 605 19.41 -9.05 2.29
CA LEU A 605 19.53 -10.28 3.05
C LEU A 605 19.75 -9.99 4.54
N TYR A 606 19.20 -10.81 5.41
CA TYR A 606 19.56 -10.83 6.82
C TYR A 606 20.87 -11.61 6.97
N GLY A 607 21.94 -10.92 7.33
CA GLY A 607 23.31 -11.48 7.27
C GLY A 607 23.78 -11.61 5.82
N ASN A 608 24.36 -12.76 5.48
CA ASN A 608 24.80 -13.14 4.13
C ASN A 608 23.75 -13.99 3.37
N GLY A 609 22.70 -14.42 4.05
CA GLY A 609 21.63 -15.24 3.45
C GLY A 609 21.92 -16.75 3.35
N ASP A 610 22.99 -17.25 4.01
CA ASP A 610 23.44 -18.64 3.91
C ASP A 610 22.94 -19.55 5.04
N HIS A 611 22.24 -18.99 6.03
CA HIS A 611 21.64 -19.80 7.09
C HIS A 611 20.37 -20.50 6.59
N PRO A 612 20.18 -21.79 6.91
CA PRO A 612 18.95 -22.51 6.61
C PRO A 612 17.75 -21.84 7.27
N LEU A 613 16.70 -21.61 6.48
CA LEU A 613 15.49 -20.96 6.95
C LEU A 613 14.53 -21.97 7.59
N PRO A 614 13.85 -21.63 8.70
CA PRO A 614 12.82 -22.46 9.31
C PRO A 614 11.51 -22.40 8.51
N ILE A 615 11.55 -22.94 7.29
CA ILE A 615 10.43 -22.93 6.35
C ILE A 615 9.45 -24.06 6.73
N VAL A 616 8.16 -23.78 6.53
CA VAL A 616 7.09 -24.78 6.60
C VAL A 616 6.06 -24.49 5.51
N LEU A 617 5.56 -25.52 4.83
CA LEU A 617 4.50 -25.31 3.85
C LEU A 617 3.16 -25.02 4.53
N VAL A 618 2.35 -24.19 3.89
CA VAL A 618 1.01 -23.82 4.37
C VAL A 618 0.14 -25.08 4.61
N ASP A 619 0.28 -26.08 3.75
CA ASP A 619 -0.46 -27.34 3.87
C ASP A 619 0.01 -28.19 5.07
N ASP A 620 1.31 -28.14 5.42
CA ASP A 620 1.86 -28.82 6.59
C ASP A 620 1.41 -28.16 7.90
N VAL A 621 1.31 -26.81 7.88
CA VAL A 621 0.72 -26.06 9.02
C VAL A 621 -0.77 -26.42 9.16
N ALA A 622 -1.50 -26.46 8.06
CA ALA A 622 -2.91 -26.84 8.08
C ALA A 622 -3.11 -28.28 8.60
N ASP A 623 -2.22 -29.23 8.24
CA ASP A 623 -2.23 -30.60 8.76
C ASP A 623 -1.95 -30.63 10.28
N ALA A 624 -0.95 -29.88 10.75
CA ALA A 624 -0.68 -29.75 12.18
C ALA A 624 -1.90 -29.20 12.96
N LEU A 625 -2.59 -28.20 12.40
CA LEU A 625 -3.80 -27.63 13.00
C LEU A 625 -4.95 -28.67 13.09
N VAL A 626 -5.17 -29.47 12.03
CA VAL A 626 -6.16 -30.55 12.05
C VAL A 626 -5.83 -31.58 13.16
N ARG A 627 -4.59 -31.98 13.27
CA ARG A 627 -4.12 -32.91 14.31
C ARG A 627 -4.22 -32.34 15.70
N ALA A 628 -3.87 -31.05 15.89
CA ALA A 628 -3.96 -30.34 17.16
C ALA A 628 -5.40 -30.23 17.70
N LEU A 629 -6.41 -30.26 16.83
CA LEU A 629 -7.82 -30.27 17.23
C LEU A 629 -8.21 -31.54 17.98
N ASP A 630 -7.55 -32.69 17.70
CA ASP A 630 -8.02 -33.99 18.15
C ASP A 630 -7.01 -34.75 19.01
N ALA A 631 -5.73 -34.36 18.99
CA ALA A 631 -4.69 -35.06 19.75
C ALA A 631 -4.98 -35.05 21.26
N PRO A 632 -5.14 -36.18 21.94
CA PRO A 632 -5.60 -36.28 23.32
C PRO A 632 -4.66 -35.58 24.32
N GLY A 633 -3.35 -35.72 24.14
CA GLY A 633 -2.32 -35.14 25.01
C GLY A 633 -1.92 -33.70 24.72
N ALA A 634 -2.52 -33.04 23.70
CA ALA A 634 -2.07 -31.75 23.23
C ALA A 634 -2.55 -30.55 24.09
N VAL A 635 -3.54 -30.77 24.99
CA VAL A 635 -4.06 -29.70 25.85
C VAL A 635 -2.98 -29.20 26.81
N GLY A 636 -2.82 -27.87 26.84
CA GLY A 636 -1.79 -27.19 27.63
C GLY A 636 -0.40 -27.20 26.98
N GLN A 637 -0.25 -27.77 25.79
CA GLN A 637 1.03 -27.89 25.09
C GLN A 637 1.23 -26.80 24.02
N SER A 638 2.50 -26.51 23.75
CA SER A 638 2.93 -25.67 22.63
C SER A 638 3.78 -26.50 21.67
N TYR A 639 3.70 -26.17 20.36
CA TYR A 639 4.41 -26.91 19.30
C TYR A 639 5.07 -25.96 18.31
N ASN A 640 6.38 -26.09 18.09
CA ASN A 640 7.07 -25.44 16.99
C ASN A 640 6.77 -26.18 15.69
N LEU A 641 6.44 -25.44 14.64
CA LEU A 641 6.15 -26.01 13.32
C LEU A 641 7.10 -25.37 12.30
N ALA A 642 8.28 -25.94 12.17
CA ALA A 642 9.23 -25.62 11.12
C ALA A 642 9.65 -26.92 10.43
N GLY A 643 9.76 -26.92 9.11
CA GLY A 643 10.27 -28.04 8.37
C GLY A 643 11.78 -28.23 8.61
N PRO A 644 12.35 -29.33 8.15
CA PRO A 644 13.78 -29.49 8.21
C PRO A 644 14.47 -28.35 7.46
N PRO A 645 15.62 -27.85 7.94
CA PRO A 645 16.34 -26.75 7.32
C PRO A 645 16.94 -27.23 5.99
N CYS A 646 16.31 -26.89 4.88
CA CYS A 646 16.73 -27.34 3.55
C CYS A 646 16.96 -26.22 2.53
N LEU A 647 16.51 -24.99 2.80
CA LEU A 647 16.71 -23.83 1.94
C LEU A 647 17.31 -22.67 2.73
N THR A 648 18.30 -22.02 2.14
CA THR A 648 18.80 -20.71 2.57
C THR A 648 18.01 -19.60 1.92
N ALA A 649 18.21 -18.35 2.37
CA ALA A 649 17.62 -17.19 1.67
C ALA A 649 18.14 -17.08 0.24
N ASN A 650 19.42 -17.41 0.01
CA ASN A 650 19.99 -17.43 -1.33
C ASN A 650 19.34 -18.49 -2.23
N ASP A 651 19.12 -19.71 -1.75
CA ASP A 651 18.39 -20.75 -2.48
C ASP A 651 16.96 -20.33 -2.84
N TYR A 652 16.28 -19.66 -1.89
CA TYR A 652 14.94 -19.16 -2.08
C TYR A 652 14.89 -18.12 -3.22
N LEU A 653 15.83 -17.16 -3.22
CA LEU A 653 15.93 -16.14 -4.25
C LEU A 653 16.33 -16.72 -5.61
N ASP A 654 17.20 -17.75 -5.64
CA ASP A 654 17.55 -18.48 -6.87
C ASP A 654 16.32 -19.15 -7.50
N ALA A 655 15.44 -19.69 -6.67
CA ALA A 655 14.19 -20.28 -7.15
C ALA A 655 13.25 -19.22 -7.73
N ILE A 656 13.08 -18.06 -7.06
CA ILE A 656 12.29 -16.95 -7.60
C ILE A 656 12.87 -16.45 -8.93
N GLU A 657 14.19 -16.20 -9.00
CA GLU A 657 14.84 -15.73 -10.24
C GLU A 657 14.61 -16.67 -11.40
N ARG A 658 14.78 -17.99 -11.18
CA ARG A 658 14.55 -19.02 -12.19
C ARG A 658 13.08 -19.06 -12.64
N ARG A 659 12.13 -19.00 -11.70
CA ARG A 659 10.70 -19.16 -12.00
C ARG A 659 10.10 -17.92 -12.65
N ALA A 660 10.45 -16.73 -12.16
CA ALA A 660 9.93 -15.47 -12.64
C ALA A 660 10.70 -14.89 -13.85
N GLY A 661 11.89 -15.44 -14.17
CA GLY A 661 12.76 -14.91 -15.23
C GLY A 661 13.34 -13.53 -14.92
N VAL A 662 13.47 -13.17 -13.63
CA VAL A 662 13.99 -11.88 -13.17
C VAL A 662 15.39 -12.04 -12.57
N ARG A 663 16.13 -10.92 -12.45
CA ARG A 663 17.37 -10.87 -11.65
C ARG A 663 17.19 -9.97 -10.45
N LEU A 664 17.58 -10.45 -9.28
CA LEU A 664 17.47 -9.73 -8.01
C LEU A 664 18.85 -9.25 -7.56
N ARG A 665 18.95 -7.96 -7.30
CA ARG A 665 20.15 -7.39 -6.67
C ARG A 665 20.14 -7.72 -5.18
N ARG A 666 20.97 -8.68 -4.76
CA ARG A 666 21.13 -9.10 -3.37
C ARG A 666 22.13 -8.23 -2.63
N VAL A 667 21.72 -7.71 -1.49
CA VAL A 667 22.57 -6.85 -0.64
C VAL A 667 22.73 -7.53 0.71
N PRO A 668 23.86 -8.22 0.98
CA PRO A 668 24.16 -8.76 2.30
C PRO A 668 24.14 -7.64 3.34
N THR A 669 23.41 -7.85 4.42
CA THR A 669 23.22 -6.83 5.46
C THR A 669 23.51 -7.43 6.83
N PRO A 670 24.74 -7.30 7.35
CA PRO A 670 25.08 -7.73 8.71
C PRO A 670 24.13 -7.13 9.75
N SER A 671 23.79 -7.90 10.78
CA SER A 671 22.86 -7.46 11.83
C SER A 671 23.34 -6.17 12.53
N SER A 672 24.65 -5.94 12.63
CA SER A 672 25.24 -4.71 13.18
C SER A 672 24.91 -3.49 12.32
N ARG A 673 25.03 -3.61 10.98
CA ARG A 673 24.68 -2.53 10.06
C ARG A 673 23.18 -2.25 10.08
N ALA A 674 22.35 -3.28 10.01
CA ALA A 674 20.88 -3.13 10.07
C ALA A 674 20.45 -2.48 11.40
N PHE A 675 21.05 -2.87 12.51
CA PHE A 675 20.81 -2.28 13.81
C PHE A 675 21.28 -0.81 13.88
N GLY A 676 22.47 -0.48 13.34
CA GLY A 676 22.98 0.90 13.27
C GLY A 676 22.02 1.82 12.48
N GLU A 677 21.54 1.37 11.31
CA GLU A 677 20.55 2.10 10.52
C GLU A 677 19.21 2.26 11.28
N ALA A 678 18.76 1.23 11.99
CA ALA A 678 17.57 1.31 12.82
C ALA A 678 17.71 2.27 13.99
N MET A 679 18.89 2.30 14.62
CA MET A 679 19.21 3.25 15.70
C MET A 679 19.24 4.69 15.20
N LEU A 680 19.82 4.94 14.01
CA LEU A 680 19.79 6.26 13.39
C LEU A 680 18.36 6.71 13.09
N LYS A 681 17.56 5.84 12.50
CA LYS A 681 16.13 6.11 12.25
C LYS A 681 15.36 6.37 13.54
N TRP A 682 15.65 5.61 14.58
CA TRP A 682 15.04 5.80 15.89
C TRP A 682 15.44 7.14 16.51
N ALA A 683 16.73 7.50 16.47
CA ALA A 683 17.20 8.78 16.99
C ALA A 683 16.51 9.97 16.31
N ILE A 684 16.40 9.93 14.97
CA ILE A 684 15.69 10.95 14.19
C ILE A 684 14.20 11.02 14.60
N LYS A 685 13.52 9.87 14.73
CA LYS A 685 12.12 9.84 15.16
C LYS A 685 11.89 10.29 16.60
N SER A 686 12.89 10.06 17.48
CA SER A 686 12.79 10.43 18.91
C SER A 686 13.00 11.92 19.16
N MET A 687 13.50 12.68 18.16
CA MET A 687 13.54 14.15 18.21
C MET A 687 12.17 14.79 17.98
N GLY A 688 11.18 14.03 17.45
CA GLY A 688 9.80 14.46 17.32
C GLY A 688 8.93 13.93 18.49
N ALA A 689 7.67 14.36 18.58
CA ALA A 689 6.73 14.05 19.68
C ALA A 689 6.28 12.57 19.78
N GLY A 690 6.86 11.64 19.04
CA GLY A 690 6.42 10.25 18.96
C GLY A 690 7.36 9.28 19.70
N GLY A 691 6.88 8.58 20.73
CA GLY A 691 7.58 7.55 21.49
C GLY A 691 7.87 6.26 20.71
N ALA A 692 8.72 6.31 19.68
CA ALA A 692 9.13 5.12 18.96
C ALA A 692 9.93 4.17 19.85
N ALA A 693 9.63 2.86 19.82
CA ALA A 693 10.37 1.87 20.58
C ALA A 693 11.84 1.81 20.13
N ARG A 694 12.77 1.79 21.11
CA ARG A 694 14.20 1.68 20.82
C ARG A 694 14.50 0.33 20.14
N PRO A 695 15.23 0.32 19.01
CA PRO A 695 15.63 -0.92 18.35
C PRO A 695 16.44 -1.86 19.26
N SER A 696 16.32 -3.16 19.01
CA SER A 696 17.07 -4.19 19.72
C SER A 696 18.01 -4.91 18.77
N PHE A 697 19.27 -5.06 19.17
CA PHE A 697 20.23 -5.87 18.40
C PHE A 697 19.80 -7.35 18.31
N ALA A 698 19.17 -7.88 19.37
CA ALA A 698 18.65 -9.24 19.39
C ALA A 698 17.55 -9.48 18.34
N ASP A 699 16.66 -8.49 18.09
CA ASP A 699 15.64 -8.58 17.04
C ASP A 699 16.27 -8.67 15.65
N TRP A 700 17.29 -7.84 15.36
CA TRP A 700 17.99 -7.90 14.08
C TRP A 700 18.83 -9.17 13.91
N ARG A 701 19.48 -9.62 14.97
CA ARG A 701 20.24 -10.87 14.96
C ARG A 701 19.32 -12.07 14.80
N GLY A 702 18.18 -12.09 15.47
CA GLY A 702 17.19 -13.18 15.40
C GLY A 702 16.71 -13.50 13.98
N ARG A 703 16.72 -12.51 13.10
CA ARG A 703 16.30 -12.66 11.69
C ARG A 703 17.28 -13.43 10.82
N THR A 704 18.50 -13.70 11.30
CA THR A 704 19.48 -14.50 10.55
C THR A 704 19.21 -16.01 10.63
N PHE A 705 18.36 -16.46 11.58
CA PHE A 705 18.03 -17.87 11.81
C PHE A 705 19.25 -18.79 11.93
N ALA A 706 20.31 -18.34 12.58
CA ALA A 706 21.50 -19.14 12.80
C ALA A 706 21.31 -20.33 13.77
N SER A 707 20.20 -20.33 14.53
CA SER A 707 19.80 -21.41 15.44
C SER A 707 18.81 -22.34 14.76
N PRO A 708 19.05 -23.67 14.73
CA PRO A 708 18.06 -24.64 14.23
C PRO A 708 16.87 -24.76 15.19
N PHE A 709 15.71 -25.15 14.65
CA PHE A 709 14.52 -25.43 15.41
C PHE A 709 14.33 -26.95 15.59
N ASP A 710 14.03 -27.35 16.82
CA ASP A 710 13.60 -28.71 17.13
C ASP A 710 12.06 -28.77 17.09
N CYS A 711 11.51 -29.58 16.18
CA CYS A 711 10.08 -29.79 16.03
C CYS A 711 9.69 -31.26 16.36
N SER A 712 10.58 -32.03 16.96
CA SER A 712 10.36 -33.41 17.32
C SER A 712 9.18 -33.64 18.26
N LYS A 713 8.85 -32.66 19.08
CA LYS A 713 7.66 -32.69 19.94
C LYS A 713 6.37 -32.74 19.12
N ALA A 714 6.22 -31.90 18.10
CA ALA A 714 5.07 -31.93 17.22
C ALA A 714 4.98 -33.27 16.44
N GLN A 715 6.12 -33.79 16.01
CA GLN A 715 6.17 -35.12 15.35
C GLN A 715 5.69 -36.24 16.26
N ARG A 716 6.18 -36.32 17.49
CA ARG A 716 5.82 -37.36 18.45
C ARG A 716 4.38 -37.25 18.97
N GLU A 717 3.97 -36.05 19.36
CA GLU A 717 2.72 -35.86 20.12
C GLU A 717 1.52 -35.61 19.20
N LEU A 718 1.71 -34.96 18.05
CA LEU A 718 0.66 -34.72 17.05
C LEU A 718 0.70 -35.75 15.90
N GLY A 719 1.76 -36.54 15.78
CA GLY A 719 2.00 -37.39 14.60
C GLY A 719 2.22 -36.55 13.34
N TRP A 720 2.68 -35.30 13.50
CA TRP A 720 2.89 -34.37 12.41
C TRP A 720 4.15 -34.72 11.61
N ALA A 721 4.04 -34.72 10.28
CA ALA A 721 5.15 -34.97 9.39
C ALA A 721 5.24 -33.83 8.36
N PRO A 722 6.20 -32.89 8.50
CA PRO A 722 6.39 -31.83 7.53
C PRO A 722 6.97 -32.35 6.23
N THR A 723 6.75 -31.65 5.13
CA THR A 723 7.39 -31.92 3.85
C THR A 723 8.91 -31.76 3.97
N GLU A 724 9.68 -32.83 3.71
CA GLU A 724 11.15 -32.84 3.80
C GLU A 724 11.83 -32.66 2.45
N SER A 725 11.11 -32.95 1.35
CA SER A 725 11.65 -32.85 0.00
C SER A 725 11.92 -31.39 -0.40
N ARG A 726 13.22 -31.10 -0.64
CA ARG A 726 13.64 -29.78 -1.15
C ARG A 726 12.90 -29.40 -2.44
N ALA A 727 12.72 -30.37 -3.37
CA ALA A 727 12.01 -30.12 -4.63
C ALA A 727 10.54 -29.75 -4.39
N ALA A 728 9.85 -30.48 -3.50
CA ALA A 728 8.46 -30.17 -3.16
C ALA A 728 8.29 -28.84 -2.44
N ILE A 729 9.26 -28.44 -1.60
CA ILE A 729 9.25 -27.13 -0.94
C ILE A 729 9.43 -26.01 -1.98
N ILE A 730 10.31 -26.17 -2.97
CA ILE A 730 10.50 -25.21 -4.06
C ILE A 730 9.21 -25.14 -4.89
N GLU A 731 8.71 -26.26 -5.38
CA GLU A 731 7.54 -26.31 -6.25
C GLU A 731 6.29 -25.70 -5.59
N ARG A 732 5.95 -26.17 -4.37
CA ARG A 732 4.72 -25.79 -3.67
C ARG A 732 4.86 -24.49 -2.89
N GLY A 733 6.06 -24.21 -2.36
CA GLY A 733 6.34 -23.09 -1.49
C GLY A 733 6.82 -21.84 -2.22
N ILE A 734 7.41 -21.97 -3.41
CA ILE A 734 8.01 -20.86 -4.16
C ILE A 734 7.43 -20.75 -5.55
N ASP A 735 7.54 -21.82 -6.38
CA ASP A 735 7.13 -21.75 -7.79
C ASP A 735 5.63 -21.47 -7.94
N ALA A 736 4.77 -22.16 -7.18
CA ALA A 736 3.34 -21.94 -7.22
C ALA A 736 2.94 -20.52 -6.77
N PRO A 737 3.43 -19.97 -5.63
CA PRO A 737 3.20 -18.55 -5.29
C PRO A 737 3.75 -17.55 -6.29
N VAL A 738 4.92 -17.84 -6.90
CA VAL A 738 5.50 -16.99 -7.95
C VAL A 738 4.58 -16.94 -9.17
N ASP A 739 4.07 -18.10 -9.59
CA ASP A 739 3.12 -18.19 -10.68
C ASP A 739 1.82 -17.41 -10.41
N GLU A 740 1.30 -17.51 -9.19
CA GLU A 740 0.10 -16.78 -8.77
C GLU A 740 0.35 -15.26 -8.69
N PHE A 741 1.57 -14.86 -8.31
CA PHE A 741 1.92 -13.47 -8.06
C PHE A 741 2.31 -12.72 -9.35
N PHE A 742 3.00 -13.37 -10.29
CA PHE A 742 3.51 -12.76 -11.52
C PHE A 742 2.64 -13.04 -12.76
N ARG A 743 1.59 -13.88 -12.65
CA ARG A 743 0.55 -14.06 -13.66
C ARG A 743 -0.56 -13.04 -13.44
#